data_6dcd90214e03bb940d1284c366902d28
#
_entry.id   6dcd90214e03bb940d1284c366902d28
#
_cell.length_a   1.000
_cell.length_b   1.000
_cell.length_c   1.000
_cell.angle_alpha   90.00
_cell.angle_beta   90.00
_cell.angle_gamma   90.00
#
_symmetry.space_group_name_H-M   'P 1'
#
loop_
_entity.id
_entity.type
_entity.pdbx_description
1 polymer ?
#
loop_
_entity_poly.entity_id
_entity_poly.type
_entity_poly.pdbx_seq_one_letter_code
_entity_poly.pdbx_strand_id
1 'polypeptide(L)'
;MRTVGDVVRLLVEFLVLWGSSALALIVLDRILGGITLDQSSFTPLPTLPAALVLALVFGLLNAALWPVMMRFMSWIGPVLLFVGTFLAGGVIMLLTLYLVPVAAVDQLSDSFVLAALLSLFTSVVSGAIASRSDTAYRLMQVRRQRFRLRRNAALVDASPGLLCIQIDGLGYDVLRRAIADGVTPGLAKLVRETHRLVPWHTDWSSQTGATQLGVLHGSNHNVPAFRWYDKTTEHISVFSNPADNEQRELERTDIPGLLAHDGASRGNLFTGGAHDNVLVVSRMRGARLGGGAGYSDYFADPASALRTFIRMVAELQRELRQSLRQKRKDILPRVPRGGVYPFVRAFATVLATDVAAAAVVGDLIKGRSVVYVDLIGYDEVSHHSGISRPETLAVLTKLDDVVEMLLAVVEQADRPYRVVVLSDHGQSQGATFLQRFGETLGQLVVRLAAQREPAAVQRHWYERESDVPRQPGAEGRGYAAASVHSPTAGEEAHASAGEPIVLGSGNLGLVYFPHLPGRADVNAIEAAHPGLLTGLREHPGVGFLLVAAPGGSVVLGPHGQVDVTSGEVTGENPLAVMGPDALAKVRRTDSFDNVADIMVGGTYWPDTDEVAAFEEQVGSHGGMGGPQSTPFLIYPADLPAPPNPLHGAEAVHEVLVGWRDLSTDY
;
A
#
# COMPACT_ATOMS: atom_id res chain seq x y z
N MET A 1 -5.12 19.90 -34.99
CA MET A 1 -4.46 19.47 -36.24
C MET A 1 -3.10 18.91 -35.87
N ARG A 2 -2.75 17.69 -36.30
CA ARG A 2 -1.39 17.17 -36.12
C ARG A 2 -0.44 18.06 -36.91
N THR A 3 0.61 18.53 -36.26
CA THR A 3 1.68 19.18 -37.02
C THR A 3 2.40 18.13 -37.87
N VAL A 4 2.89 18.51 -39.04
CA VAL A 4 3.66 17.61 -39.92
C VAL A 4 4.81 16.95 -39.13
N GLY A 5 5.39 17.68 -38.16
CA GLY A 5 6.40 17.17 -37.23
C GLY A 5 5.97 16.01 -36.36
N ASP A 6 4.71 15.99 -35.85
CA ASP A 6 4.20 14.89 -35.04
C ASP A 6 4.02 13.61 -35.85
N VAL A 7 3.60 13.73 -37.11
CA VAL A 7 3.44 12.59 -38.02
C VAL A 7 4.79 11.99 -38.37
N VAL A 8 5.77 12.84 -38.71
CA VAL A 8 7.15 12.43 -39.05
C VAL A 8 7.79 11.73 -37.83
N ARG A 9 7.62 12.26 -36.64
CA ARG A 9 8.14 11.64 -35.42
C ARG A 9 7.54 10.25 -35.16
N LEU A 10 6.21 10.11 -35.28
CA LEU A 10 5.53 8.80 -35.12
C LEU A 10 6.01 7.78 -36.17
N LEU A 11 6.23 8.21 -37.40
CA LEU A 11 6.78 7.35 -38.45
C LEU A 11 8.20 6.90 -38.15
N VAL A 12 9.05 7.81 -37.68
CA VAL A 12 10.43 7.49 -37.29
C VAL A 12 10.43 6.52 -36.10
N GLU A 13 9.62 6.77 -35.06
CA GLU A 13 9.49 5.86 -33.90
C GLU A 13 9.00 4.47 -34.34
N PHE A 14 8.02 4.39 -35.21
CA PHE A 14 7.54 3.14 -35.79
C PHE A 14 8.64 2.40 -36.57
N LEU A 15 9.34 3.07 -37.45
CA LEU A 15 10.40 2.47 -38.27
C LEU A 15 11.57 1.97 -37.41
N VAL A 16 11.94 2.71 -36.37
CA VAL A 16 13.01 2.30 -35.43
C VAL A 16 12.58 1.07 -34.65
N LEU A 17 11.36 1.04 -34.09
CA LEU A 17 10.83 -0.12 -33.39
C LEU A 17 10.70 -1.34 -34.27
N TRP A 18 10.16 -1.18 -35.47
CA TRP A 18 10.01 -2.27 -36.44
C TRP A 18 11.37 -2.82 -36.88
N GLY A 19 12.31 -1.96 -37.27
CA GLY A 19 13.67 -2.37 -37.66
C GLY A 19 14.46 -3.02 -36.53
N SER A 20 14.34 -2.50 -35.32
CA SER A 20 14.98 -3.10 -34.14
C SER A 20 14.36 -4.46 -33.77
N SER A 21 13.05 -4.64 -33.93
CA SER A 21 12.38 -5.94 -33.74
C SER A 21 12.85 -6.98 -34.75
N ALA A 22 13.01 -6.58 -36.01
CA ALA A 22 13.56 -7.45 -37.04
C ALA A 22 15.03 -7.84 -36.76
N LEU A 23 15.83 -6.89 -36.28
CA LEU A 23 17.21 -7.17 -35.87
C LEU A 23 17.26 -8.13 -34.68
N ALA A 24 16.36 -7.95 -33.70
CA ALA A 24 16.23 -8.88 -32.57
C ALA A 24 15.90 -10.30 -33.04
N LEU A 25 14.97 -10.46 -33.98
CA LEU A 25 14.63 -11.76 -34.54
C LEU A 25 15.83 -12.43 -35.22
N ILE A 26 16.63 -11.68 -35.99
CA ILE A 26 17.87 -12.19 -36.60
C ILE A 26 18.91 -12.63 -35.58
N VAL A 27 19.03 -11.90 -34.47
CA VAL A 27 19.94 -12.25 -33.37
C VAL A 27 19.44 -13.48 -32.64
N LEU A 28 18.13 -13.57 -32.38
CA LEU A 28 17.50 -14.72 -31.71
C LEU A 28 17.57 -16.00 -32.54
N ASP A 29 17.43 -15.91 -33.85
CA ASP A 29 17.64 -17.00 -34.81
C ASP A 29 19.05 -17.63 -34.69
N ARG A 30 20.07 -16.80 -34.44
CA ARG A 30 21.43 -17.27 -34.25
C ARG A 30 21.78 -17.82 -32.87
N ILE A 31 21.04 -17.39 -31.84
CA ILE A 31 21.29 -17.76 -30.44
C ILE A 31 20.42 -18.93 -29.99
N LEU A 32 19.17 -18.99 -30.43
CA LEU A 32 18.19 -20.00 -30.07
C LEU A 32 18.17 -21.04 -31.19
N GLY A 33 18.77 -22.20 -30.96
CA GLY A 33 18.86 -23.30 -31.94
C GLY A 33 17.53 -23.92 -32.39
N GLY A 34 16.41 -23.52 -31.78
CA GLY A 34 15.04 -24.00 -32.10
C GLY A 34 14.23 -23.06 -32.98
N ILE A 35 14.82 -21.99 -33.55
CA ILE A 35 14.16 -21.03 -34.42
C ILE A 35 14.97 -20.92 -35.68
N THR A 36 14.33 -21.00 -36.82
CA THR A 36 14.96 -20.83 -38.14
C THR A 36 14.20 -19.82 -38.96
N LEU A 37 14.85 -18.69 -39.27
CA LEU A 37 14.37 -17.69 -40.24
C LEU A 37 14.93 -18.13 -41.61
N ASP A 38 14.15 -18.59 -42.53
CA ASP A 38 14.59 -18.94 -43.90
C ASP A 38 14.26 -20.36 -44.41
N GLN A 39 13.60 -21.18 -43.62
CA GLN A 39 13.22 -22.54 -44.02
C GLN A 39 11.70 -22.69 -44.24
N SER A 40 11.09 -21.82 -45.03
CA SER A 40 9.74 -22.14 -45.52
C SER A 40 9.87 -22.79 -46.89
N SER A 41 9.21 -23.94 -47.05
CA SER A 41 9.12 -24.69 -48.29
C SER A 41 8.39 -23.89 -49.42
N PHE A 42 7.89 -22.73 -49.14
CA PHE A 42 7.02 -21.94 -50.01
C PHE A 42 7.60 -20.63 -50.56
N THR A 43 8.53 -19.96 -49.86
CA THR A 43 9.18 -18.74 -50.37
C THR A 43 10.55 -18.55 -49.68
N PRO A 44 11.66 -18.71 -50.38
CA PRO A 44 12.98 -18.41 -49.85
C PRO A 44 13.15 -16.88 -49.81
N LEU A 45 12.68 -16.23 -48.73
CA LEU A 45 13.03 -14.84 -48.48
C LEU A 45 14.38 -14.79 -47.76
N PRO A 46 15.28 -13.87 -48.13
CA PRO A 46 16.49 -13.60 -47.34
C PRO A 46 16.15 -13.28 -45.90
N THR A 47 16.99 -13.65 -44.93
CA THR A 47 16.76 -13.51 -43.49
C THR A 47 16.25 -12.14 -43.04
N LEU A 48 16.72 -11.05 -43.59
CA LEU A 48 16.28 -9.69 -43.23
C LEU A 48 14.84 -9.36 -43.67
N PRO A 49 14.41 -9.61 -44.93
CA PRO A 49 13.01 -9.45 -45.30
C PRO A 49 12.07 -10.36 -44.53
N ALA A 50 12.47 -11.61 -44.25
CA ALA A 50 11.69 -12.54 -43.44
C ALA A 50 11.47 -11.99 -42.01
N ALA A 51 12.53 -11.52 -41.38
CA ALA A 51 12.46 -10.91 -40.06
C ALA A 51 11.61 -9.63 -40.03
N LEU A 52 11.70 -8.78 -41.07
CA LEU A 52 10.89 -7.56 -41.21
C LEU A 52 9.40 -7.88 -41.34
N VAL A 53 9.05 -8.87 -42.16
CA VAL A 53 7.64 -9.31 -42.34
C VAL A 53 7.12 -9.93 -41.05
N LEU A 54 7.87 -10.80 -40.42
CA LEU A 54 7.47 -11.45 -39.15
C LEU A 54 7.26 -10.41 -38.03
N ALA A 55 8.19 -9.47 -37.88
CA ALA A 55 8.08 -8.39 -36.91
C ALA A 55 6.86 -7.48 -37.16
N LEU A 56 6.56 -7.19 -38.41
CA LEU A 56 5.41 -6.37 -38.80
C LEU A 56 4.08 -7.07 -38.46
N VAL A 57 3.93 -8.33 -38.87
CA VAL A 57 2.70 -9.09 -38.65
C VAL A 57 2.50 -9.38 -37.17
N PHE A 58 3.54 -9.76 -36.44
CA PHE A 58 3.49 -9.90 -34.98
C PHE A 58 3.07 -8.60 -34.30
N GLY A 59 3.65 -7.47 -34.69
CA GLY A 59 3.30 -6.15 -34.16
C GLY A 59 1.84 -5.78 -34.41
N LEU A 60 1.32 -6.04 -35.63
CA LEU A 60 -0.06 -5.76 -35.98
C LEU A 60 -1.04 -6.67 -35.24
N LEU A 61 -0.77 -7.98 -35.16
CA LEU A 61 -1.59 -8.94 -34.43
C LEU A 61 -1.58 -8.62 -32.92
N ASN A 62 -0.41 -8.29 -32.37
CA ASN A 62 -0.27 -7.89 -30.99
C ASN A 62 -1.11 -6.64 -30.71
N ALA A 63 -1.04 -5.62 -31.54
CA ALA A 63 -1.82 -4.40 -31.40
C ALA A 63 -3.35 -4.64 -31.48
N ALA A 64 -3.79 -5.61 -32.28
CA ALA A 64 -5.19 -5.95 -32.46
C ALA A 64 -5.74 -6.90 -31.39
N LEU A 65 -5.02 -7.97 -31.06
CA LEU A 65 -5.50 -9.07 -30.21
C LEU A 65 -5.20 -8.83 -28.73
N TRP A 66 -4.08 -8.17 -28.42
CA TRP A 66 -3.66 -7.95 -27.02
C TRP A 66 -4.72 -7.25 -26.17
N PRO A 67 -5.37 -6.15 -26.58
CA PRO A 67 -6.40 -5.49 -25.77
C PRO A 67 -7.59 -6.40 -25.50
N VAL A 68 -7.96 -7.26 -26.46
CA VAL A 68 -9.05 -8.22 -26.33
C VAL A 68 -8.69 -9.30 -25.31
N MET A 69 -7.51 -9.89 -25.45
CA MET A 69 -7.02 -10.92 -24.52
C MET A 69 -6.90 -10.37 -23.10
N MET A 70 -6.34 -9.17 -22.94
CA MET A 70 -6.22 -8.52 -21.64
C MET A 70 -7.58 -8.24 -20.97
N ARG A 71 -8.61 -7.94 -21.77
CA ARG A 71 -9.96 -7.75 -21.23
C ARG A 71 -10.54 -9.04 -20.63
N PHE A 72 -10.23 -10.20 -21.21
CA PHE A 72 -10.60 -11.50 -20.62
C PHE A 72 -9.72 -11.85 -19.42
N MET A 73 -8.46 -11.47 -19.45
CA MET A 73 -7.49 -11.78 -18.39
C MET A 73 -7.59 -10.82 -17.18
N SER A 74 -8.26 -9.69 -17.31
CA SER A 74 -8.47 -8.73 -16.21
C SER A 74 -9.29 -9.28 -15.03
N TRP A 75 -9.88 -10.46 -15.20
CA TRP A 75 -10.59 -11.21 -14.15
C TRP A 75 -9.64 -12.07 -13.30
N ILE A 76 -8.38 -12.19 -13.70
CA ILE A 76 -7.36 -13.01 -13.08
C ILE A 76 -6.49 -12.10 -12.21
N GLY A 77 -6.16 -12.54 -11.00
CA GLY A 77 -5.32 -11.76 -10.09
C GLY A 77 -3.93 -11.42 -10.65
N PRO A 78 -3.26 -10.40 -10.09
CA PRO A 78 -2.02 -9.82 -10.65
C PRO A 78 -0.90 -10.83 -10.90
N VAL A 79 -0.74 -11.83 -10.04
CA VAL A 79 0.31 -12.86 -10.18
C VAL A 79 0.06 -13.76 -11.39
N LEU A 80 -1.19 -14.20 -11.58
CA LEU A 80 -1.58 -15.00 -12.72
C LEU A 80 -1.63 -14.20 -14.02
N LEU A 81 -1.80 -12.87 -13.91
CA LEU A 81 -1.74 -11.99 -15.07
C LEU A 81 -0.37 -12.03 -15.77
N PHE A 82 0.73 -12.13 -15.02
CA PHE A 82 2.07 -12.27 -15.62
C PHE A 82 2.21 -13.57 -16.42
N VAL A 83 1.74 -14.68 -15.87
CA VAL A 83 1.73 -15.95 -16.59
C VAL A 83 0.83 -15.83 -17.84
N GLY A 84 -0.32 -15.22 -17.68
CA GLY A 84 -1.26 -14.97 -18.75
C GLY A 84 -0.71 -14.07 -19.86
N THR A 85 0.02 -13.01 -19.52
CA THR A 85 0.65 -12.13 -20.54
C THR A 85 1.72 -12.87 -21.34
N PHE A 86 2.49 -13.72 -20.68
CA PHE A 86 3.45 -14.60 -21.36
C PHE A 86 2.74 -15.58 -22.32
N LEU A 87 1.68 -16.24 -21.85
CA LEU A 87 0.87 -17.15 -22.66
C LEU A 87 0.21 -16.42 -23.84
N ALA A 88 -0.35 -15.25 -23.61
CA ALA A 88 -0.96 -14.42 -24.65
C ALA A 88 0.04 -14.06 -25.76
N GLY A 89 1.23 -13.61 -25.36
CA GLY A 89 2.31 -13.31 -26.32
C GLY A 89 2.71 -14.52 -27.15
N GLY A 90 2.85 -15.69 -26.50
CA GLY A 90 3.15 -16.94 -27.19
C GLY A 90 2.08 -17.36 -28.19
N VAL A 91 0.79 -17.25 -27.83
CA VAL A 91 -0.33 -17.53 -28.73
C VAL A 91 -0.34 -16.58 -29.93
N ILE A 92 -0.10 -15.28 -29.74
CA ILE A 92 0.01 -14.32 -30.82
C ILE A 92 1.20 -14.66 -31.73
N MET A 93 2.31 -15.10 -31.18
CA MET A 93 3.47 -15.52 -31.96
C MET A 93 3.17 -16.79 -32.79
N LEU A 94 2.52 -17.80 -32.19
CA LEU A 94 2.06 -18.97 -32.92
C LEU A 94 1.13 -18.61 -34.09
N LEU A 95 0.19 -17.72 -33.87
CA LEU A 95 -0.70 -17.23 -34.91
C LEU A 95 0.08 -16.48 -36.01
N THR A 96 1.09 -15.70 -35.60
CA THR A 96 1.97 -15.00 -36.55
C THR A 96 2.72 -15.99 -37.45
N LEU A 97 3.32 -17.02 -36.86
CA LEU A 97 4.06 -18.07 -37.60
C LEU A 97 3.13 -18.88 -38.52
N TYR A 98 1.90 -19.12 -38.08
CA TYR A 98 0.89 -19.78 -38.93
C TYR A 98 0.49 -18.94 -40.13
N LEU A 99 0.26 -17.63 -39.94
CA LEU A 99 -0.17 -16.72 -41.00
C LEU A 99 0.95 -16.34 -41.98
N VAL A 100 2.18 -16.33 -41.49
CA VAL A 100 3.36 -15.91 -42.25
C VAL A 100 4.44 -16.97 -42.13
N PRO A 101 4.45 -18.00 -42.96
CA PRO A 101 5.36 -19.14 -42.88
C PRO A 101 6.77 -18.81 -43.42
N VAL A 102 7.35 -17.70 -42.93
CA VAL A 102 8.74 -17.28 -43.26
C VAL A 102 9.73 -17.68 -42.13
N ALA A 103 9.24 -18.30 -41.09
CA ALA A 103 10.04 -18.82 -39.99
C ALA A 103 9.44 -20.13 -39.47
N ALA A 104 10.26 -21.02 -38.96
CA ALA A 104 9.85 -22.24 -38.29
C ALA A 104 10.36 -22.27 -36.86
N VAL A 105 9.62 -22.93 -35.99
CA VAL A 105 10.00 -23.24 -34.60
C VAL A 105 9.96 -24.75 -34.41
N ASP A 106 10.98 -25.31 -33.77
CA ASP A 106 11.10 -26.75 -33.57
C ASP A 106 10.12 -27.28 -32.52
N GLN A 107 9.84 -26.47 -31.49
CA GLN A 107 8.92 -26.80 -30.41
C GLN A 107 7.91 -25.68 -30.16
N LEU A 108 6.76 -26.05 -29.67
CA LEU A 108 5.70 -25.09 -29.28
C LEU A 108 6.19 -24.06 -28.24
N SER A 109 7.04 -24.52 -27.30
CA SER A 109 7.67 -23.67 -26.30
C SER A 109 8.52 -22.54 -26.87
N ASP A 110 9.15 -22.75 -28.01
CA ASP A 110 10.06 -21.80 -28.62
C ASP A 110 9.32 -20.54 -29.11
N SER A 111 8.06 -20.67 -29.52
CA SER A 111 7.22 -19.53 -29.88
C SER A 111 6.93 -18.63 -28.66
N PHE A 112 6.76 -19.20 -27.45
CA PHE A 112 6.57 -18.45 -26.22
C PHE A 112 7.85 -17.74 -25.78
N VAL A 113 8.98 -18.44 -25.86
CA VAL A 113 10.30 -17.87 -25.57
C VAL A 113 10.63 -16.74 -26.55
N LEU A 114 10.37 -16.97 -27.85
CA LEU A 114 10.57 -15.96 -28.90
C LEU A 114 9.73 -14.70 -28.65
N ALA A 115 8.43 -14.87 -28.35
CA ALA A 115 7.53 -13.77 -28.03
C ALA A 115 8.00 -12.98 -26.80
N ALA A 116 8.43 -13.68 -25.75
CA ALA A 116 8.92 -13.05 -24.52
C ALA A 116 10.22 -12.26 -24.76
N LEU A 117 11.18 -12.82 -25.48
CA LEU A 117 12.46 -12.18 -25.78
C LEU A 117 12.28 -11.01 -26.75
N LEU A 118 11.42 -11.15 -27.76
CA LEU A 118 11.10 -10.06 -28.69
C LEU A 118 10.38 -8.91 -27.96
N SER A 119 9.45 -9.22 -27.08
CA SER A 119 8.76 -8.23 -26.23
C SER A 119 9.71 -7.55 -25.26
N LEU A 120 10.65 -8.29 -24.68
CA LEU A 120 11.72 -7.74 -23.83
C LEU A 120 12.60 -6.77 -24.61
N PHE A 121 13.06 -7.18 -25.78
CA PHE A 121 13.93 -6.36 -26.63
C PHE A 121 13.20 -5.08 -27.10
N THR A 122 11.96 -5.19 -27.58
CA THR A 122 11.17 -4.03 -28.02
C THR A 122 10.89 -3.07 -26.88
N SER A 123 10.71 -3.57 -25.65
CA SER A 123 10.56 -2.72 -24.45
C SER A 123 11.84 -1.98 -24.10
N VAL A 124 12.99 -2.64 -24.19
CA VAL A 124 14.31 -1.99 -23.97
C VAL A 124 14.55 -0.91 -25.00
N VAL A 125 14.29 -1.18 -26.28
CA VAL A 125 14.45 -0.21 -27.36
C VAL A 125 13.45 0.94 -27.22
N SER A 126 12.18 0.65 -26.92
CA SER A 126 11.16 1.68 -26.66
C SER A 126 11.54 2.56 -25.47
N GLY A 127 12.07 1.95 -24.41
CA GLY A 127 12.59 2.67 -23.25
C GLY A 127 13.78 3.57 -23.59
N ALA A 128 14.69 3.09 -24.41
CA ALA A 128 15.85 3.86 -24.86
C ALA A 128 15.48 5.04 -25.79
N ILE A 129 14.45 4.85 -26.64
CA ILE A 129 13.93 5.89 -27.53
C ILE A 129 13.12 6.93 -26.75
N ALA A 130 12.34 6.49 -25.77
CA ALA A 130 11.43 7.34 -25.00
C ALA A 130 12.14 8.31 -24.07
N SER A 131 13.36 8.11 -23.79
CA SER A 131 14.31 8.92 -23.05
C SER A 131 15.00 8.19 -21.89
N ARG A 132 16.05 8.83 -21.43
CA ARG A 132 16.92 8.37 -20.33
C ARG A 132 16.27 8.43 -18.94
N SER A 133 14.97 8.79 -18.81
CA SER A 133 14.26 8.87 -17.54
C SER A 133 12.87 8.22 -17.59
N ASP A 134 12.47 7.63 -16.47
CA ASP A 134 11.16 7.01 -16.21
C ASP A 134 10.00 8.00 -16.45
N THR A 135 10.19 9.23 -16.04
CA THR A 135 9.25 10.35 -16.14
C THR A 135 8.87 10.65 -17.59
N ALA A 136 9.84 10.68 -18.52
CA ALA A 136 9.53 10.99 -19.91
C ALA A 136 8.77 9.87 -20.64
N TYR A 137 9.00 8.57 -20.28
CA TYR A 137 8.19 7.48 -20.79
C TYR A 137 6.72 7.63 -20.33
N ARG A 138 6.50 7.94 -19.07
CA ARG A 138 5.17 8.15 -18.51
C ARG A 138 4.48 9.36 -19.10
N LEU A 139 5.17 10.47 -19.30
CA LEU A 139 4.64 11.66 -19.99
C LEU A 139 4.26 11.37 -21.46
N MET A 140 4.99 10.49 -22.14
CA MET A 140 4.64 10.06 -23.49
C MET A 140 3.36 9.20 -23.49
N GLN A 141 3.16 8.34 -22.49
CA GLN A 141 1.91 7.59 -22.28
C GLN A 141 0.75 8.56 -22.04
N VAL A 142 0.94 9.61 -21.23
CA VAL A 142 -0.04 10.68 -21.01
C VAL A 142 -0.47 11.31 -22.35
N ARG A 143 0.49 11.68 -23.19
CA ARG A 143 0.18 12.28 -24.51
C ARG A 143 -0.59 11.32 -25.42
N ARG A 144 -0.29 10.00 -25.39
CA ARG A 144 -1.03 8.96 -26.14
C ARG A 144 -2.44 8.79 -25.61
N GLN A 145 -2.65 8.74 -24.29
CA GLN A 145 -3.96 8.64 -23.67
C GLN A 145 -4.80 9.91 -23.92
N ARG A 146 -4.22 11.09 -23.76
CA ARG A 146 -4.88 12.37 -24.06
C ARG A 146 -5.40 12.41 -25.51
N PHE A 147 -4.65 11.87 -26.47
CA PHE A 147 -5.08 11.79 -27.86
C PHE A 147 -6.28 10.85 -28.06
N ARG A 148 -6.34 9.72 -27.32
CA ARG A 148 -7.45 8.77 -27.38
C ARG A 148 -8.73 9.33 -26.72
N LEU A 149 -8.58 10.03 -25.58
CA LEU A 149 -9.69 10.55 -24.78
C LEU A 149 -10.28 11.86 -25.32
N ARG A 150 -9.48 12.76 -25.94
CA ARG A 150 -9.97 14.00 -26.57
C ARG A 150 -11.04 13.76 -27.65
N ARG A 151 -11.18 12.56 -28.13
CA ARG A 151 -12.20 12.19 -29.11
C ARG A 151 -13.61 12.13 -28.50
N ASN A 152 -13.71 12.05 -27.15
CA ASN A 152 -14.95 11.92 -26.39
C ASN A 152 -15.09 12.99 -25.29
N ALA A 153 -14.36 14.11 -25.37
CA ALA A 153 -14.36 15.11 -24.32
C ALA A 153 -15.75 15.81 -24.27
N ALA A 154 -16.53 15.43 -23.27
CA ALA A 154 -17.54 16.30 -22.69
C ALA A 154 -16.82 17.57 -22.17
N LEU A 155 -17.52 18.71 -22.14
CA LEU A 155 -17.00 19.96 -21.57
C LEU A 155 -16.48 19.69 -20.17
N VAL A 156 -15.16 19.80 -19.97
CA VAL A 156 -14.54 19.65 -18.67
C VAL A 156 -14.89 20.90 -17.86
N ASP A 157 -15.40 20.69 -16.65
CA ASP A 157 -15.68 21.77 -15.70
C ASP A 157 -14.40 22.57 -15.44
N ALA A 158 -14.49 23.90 -15.53
CA ALA A 158 -13.35 24.80 -15.33
C ALA A 158 -12.95 24.97 -13.86
N SER A 159 -13.81 24.54 -12.92
CA SER A 159 -13.50 24.61 -11.48
C SER A 159 -12.30 23.71 -11.14
N PRO A 160 -11.37 24.17 -10.27
CA PRO A 160 -10.22 23.36 -9.88
C PRO A 160 -10.65 22.03 -9.23
N GLY A 161 -10.04 20.93 -9.67
CA GLY A 161 -10.16 19.64 -8.99
C GLY A 161 -9.18 19.51 -7.82
N LEU A 162 -9.35 18.46 -7.01
CA LEU A 162 -8.45 18.11 -5.91
C LEU A 162 -7.75 16.80 -6.19
N LEU A 163 -6.41 16.79 -6.15
CA LEU A 163 -5.59 15.58 -6.19
C LEU A 163 -4.92 15.38 -4.84
N CYS A 164 -5.32 14.32 -4.12
CA CYS A 164 -4.71 13.90 -2.87
C CYS A 164 -3.77 12.72 -3.13
N ILE A 165 -2.50 12.87 -2.78
CA ILE A 165 -1.46 11.85 -2.88
C ILE A 165 -1.03 11.48 -1.46
N GLN A 166 -1.42 10.30 -1.00
CA GLN A 166 -0.95 9.74 0.28
C GLN A 166 0.37 9.01 0.05
N ILE A 167 1.37 9.28 0.90
CA ILE A 167 2.57 8.47 1.05
C ILE A 167 2.43 7.75 2.38
N ASP A 168 2.06 6.48 2.30
CA ASP A 168 1.72 5.65 3.43
C ASP A 168 2.85 5.53 4.45
N GLY A 169 2.54 5.71 5.74
CA GLY A 169 3.44 5.52 6.85
C GLY A 169 4.59 6.53 7.00
N LEU A 170 4.63 7.59 6.21
CA LEU A 170 5.73 8.55 6.22
C LEU A 170 5.52 9.65 7.28
N GLY A 171 6.25 9.59 8.38
CA GLY A 171 6.20 10.61 9.46
C GLY A 171 6.78 11.96 9.05
N TYR A 172 6.25 13.03 9.66
CA TYR A 172 6.65 14.42 9.42
C TYR A 172 8.15 14.66 9.60
N ASP A 173 8.76 14.18 10.68
CA ASP A 173 10.17 14.39 10.93
C ASP A 173 11.09 13.59 10.00
N VAL A 174 10.65 12.42 9.56
CA VAL A 174 11.36 11.64 8.54
C VAL A 174 11.34 12.37 7.21
N LEU A 175 10.18 12.90 6.79
CA LEU A 175 10.07 13.71 5.57
C LEU A 175 10.93 14.97 5.64
N ARG A 176 10.91 15.70 6.76
CA ARG A 176 11.77 16.91 6.93
C ARG A 176 13.25 16.58 6.76
N ARG A 177 13.72 15.47 7.36
CA ARG A 177 15.09 15.00 7.19
C ARG A 177 15.37 14.58 5.75
N ALA A 178 14.45 13.84 5.11
CA ALA A 178 14.59 13.43 3.71
C ALA A 178 14.68 14.62 2.75
N ILE A 179 13.91 15.70 2.99
CA ILE A 179 14.02 16.96 2.25
C ILE A 179 15.39 17.61 2.47
N ALA A 180 15.85 17.72 3.71
CA ALA A 180 17.13 18.33 4.05
C ALA A 180 18.33 17.57 3.45
N ASP A 181 18.24 16.24 3.45
CA ASP A 181 19.28 15.33 2.91
C ASP A 181 19.21 15.16 1.39
N GLY A 182 18.25 15.81 0.71
CA GLY A 182 18.08 15.73 -0.75
C GLY A 182 17.57 14.38 -1.26
N VAL A 183 16.92 13.58 -0.42
CA VAL A 183 16.31 12.28 -0.76
C VAL A 183 15.05 12.48 -1.60
N THR A 184 14.30 13.56 -1.34
CA THR A 184 13.03 13.91 -1.97
C THR A 184 13.09 15.30 -2.60
N PRO A 185 13.82 15.47 -3.72
CA PRO A 185 13.98 16.77 -4.38
C PRO A 185 12.69 17.36 -4.94
N GLY A 186 11.75 16.52 -5.39
CA GLY A 186 10.44 16.93 -5.90
C GLY A 186 9.57 17.54 -4.80
N LEU A 187 9.41 16.85 -3.68
CA LEU A 187 8.68 17.37 -2.51
C LEU A 187 9.38 18.59 -1.92
N ALA A 188 10.72 18.60 -1.89
CA ALA A 188 11.50 19.77 -1.44
C ALA A 188 11.21 21.01 -2.31
N LYS A 189 11.15 20.84 -3.63
CA LYS A 189 10.79 21.91 -4.57
C LYS A 189 9.37 22.41 -4.32
N LEU A 190 8.41 21.47 -4.17
CA LEU A 190 7.01 21.78 -3.96
C LEU A 190 6.81 22.65 -2.69
N VAL A 191 7.41 22.22 -1.57
CA VAL A 191 7.34 22.96 -0.28
C VAL A 191 8.03 24.32 -0.37
N ARG A 192 9.14 24.42 -1.07
CA ARG A 192 9.89 25.69 -1.20
C ARG A 192 9.15 26.72 -2.05
N GLU A 193 8.48 26.29 -3.13
CA GLU A 193 8.00 27.21 -4.17
C GLU A 193 6.53 27.56 -4.03
N THR A 194 5.66 26.58 -3.71
CA THR A 194 4.22 26.78 -3.87
C THR A 194 3.35 26.21 -2.72
N HIS A 195 3.91 25.36 -1.87
CA HIS A 195 3.13 24.66 -0.84
C HIS A 195 3.65 24.93 0.56
N ARG A 196 2.82 24.60 1.55
CA ARG A 196 3.19 24.60 2.98
C ARG A 196 3.22 23.18 3.49
N LEU A 197 4.20 22.85 4.33
CA LEU A 197 4.33 21.57 5.03
C LEU A 197 3.99 21.80 6.51
N VAL A 198 2.98 21.09 7.02
CA VAL A 198 2.57 21.13 8.43
C VAL A 198 2.42 19.71 8.97
N PRO A 199 2.69 19.50 10.27
CA PRO A 199 2.34 18.23 10.93
C PRO A 199 0.84 18.21 11.25
N TRP A 200 0.32 16.98 11.41
CA TRP A 200 -0.94 16.75 12.08
C TRP A 200 -0.82 15.55 13.02
N HIS A 201 -1.80 15.30 13.90
CA HIS A 201 -1.72 14.26 14.92
C HIS A 201 -2.83 13.25 14.71
N THR A 202 -2.45 11.96 14.63
CA THR A 202 -3.41 10.85 14.50
C THR A 202 -4.22 10.66 15.77
N ASP A 203 -5.28 9.87 15.67
CA ASP A 203 -5.94 9.24 16.82
C ASP A 203 -4.99 8.24 17.51
N TRP A 204 -5.41 7.58 18.59
CA TRP A 204 -4.57 6.56 19.24
C TRP A 204 -4.23 5.43 18.25
N SER A 205 -5.20 4.89 17.55
CA SER A 205 -4.96 3.94 16.47
C SER A 205 -4.36 4.66 15.26
N SER A 206 -3.03 4.87 15.27
CA SER A 206 -2.26 5.42 14.15
C SER A 206 -2.07 4.34 13.08
N GLN A 207 -3.16 3.99 12.37
CA GLN A 207 -3.26 2.89 11.42
C GLN A 207 -3.90 3.36 10.13
N THR A 208 -3.46 2.83 8.98
CA THR A 208 -4.02 3.16 7.67
C THR A 208 -5.53 2.94 7.62
N GLY A 209 -6.02 1.82 8.15
CA GLY A 209 -7.45 1.53 8.14
C GLY A 209 -8.28 2.56 8.91
N ALA A 210 -7.87 2.90 10.14
CA ALA A 210 -8.55 3.93 10.93
C ALA A 210 -8.45 5.31 10.28
N THR A 211 -7.26 5.68 9.81
CA THR A 211 -7.03 6.98 9.20
C THR A 211 -7.77 7.14 7.88
N GLN A 212 -7.68 6.17 6.97
CA GLN A 212 -8.38 6.26 5.68
C GLN A 212 -9.91 6.26 5.84
N LEU A 213 -10.49 5.52 6.80
CA LEU A 213 -11.92 5.66 7.10
C LEU A 213 -12.27 7.07 7.54
N GLY A 214 -11.50 7.65 8.46
CA GLY A 214 -11.69 9.02 8.90
C GLY A 214 -11.55 10.03 7.77
N VAL A 215 -10.46 9.98 7.00
CA VAL A 215 -10.17 10.92 5.91
C VAL A 215 -11.14 10.77 4.74
N LEU A 216 -11.51 9.55 4.35
CA LEU A 216 -12.34 9.30 3.18
C LEU A 216 -13.85 9.36 3.46
N HIS A 217 -14.28 9.00 4.68
CA HIS A 217 -15.70 8.92 5.05
C HIS A 217 -16.10 9.86 6.20
N GLY A 218 -15.16 10.62 6.78
CA GLY A 218 -15.45 11.55 7.87
C GLY A 218 -15.67 10.90 9.22
N SER A 219 -15.48 9.59 9.38
CA SER A 219 -15.56 8.91 10.66
C SER A 219 -14.73 7.65 10.72
N ASN A 220 -13.92 7.53 11.77
CA ASN A 220 -13.22 6.30 12.15
C ASN A 220 -13.67 5.76 13.52
N HIS A 221 -14.87 6.15 13.97
CA HIS A 221 -15.45 5.65 15.22
C HIS A 221 -15.55 4.13 15.22
N ASN A 222 -15.36 3.49 16.37
CA ASN A 222 -15.34 2.03 16.54
C ASN A 222 -14.24 1.28 15.79
N VAL A 223 -13.10 1.96 15.50
CA VAL A 223 -11.90 1.33 14.91
C VAL A 223 -10.74 1.44 15.90
N PRO A 224 -10.61 0.51 16.85
CA PRO A 224 -9.61 0.61 17.92
C PRO A 224 -8.18 0.28 17.46
N ALA A 225 -8.02 -0.51 16.38
CA ALA A 225 -6.72 -0.98 15.89
C ALA A 225 -6.80 -1.48 14.45
N PHE A 226 -5.68 -1.98 13.88
CA PHE A 226 -5.66 -2.66 12.58
C PHE A 226 -6.46 -3.98 12.59
N ARG A 227 -6.48 -4.66 13.74
CA ARG A 227 -7.27 -5.86 14.02
C ARG A 227 -7.80 -5.83 15.45
N TRP A 228 -9.03 -6.31 15.62
CA TRP A 228 -9.67 -6.41 16.94
C TRP A 228 -10.67 -7.55 16.98
N TYR A 229 -10.98 -8.02 18.17
CA TYR A 229 -12.01 -9.04 18.41
C TYR A 229 -13.29 -8.36 18.85
N ASP A 230 -14.38 -8.66 18.19
CA ASP A 230 -15.73 -8.26 18.60
C ASP A 230 -16.37 -9.40 19.40
N LYS A 231 -16.55 -9.18 20.70
CA LYS A 231 -17.18 -10.16 21.61
C LYS A 231 -18.64 -10.47 21.28
N THR A 232 -19.34 -9.55 20.61
CA THR A 232 -20.76 -9.71 20.28
C THR A 232 -20.94 -10.67 19.10
N THR A 233 -20.08 -10.58 18.12
CA THR A 233 -20.11 -11.39 16.90
C THR A 233 -19.11 -12.54 16.92
N GLU A 234 -18.26 -12.62 17.95
CA GLU A 234 -17.14 -13.57 18.07
C GLU A 234 -16.19 -13.55 16.86
N HIS A 235 -16.09 -12.40 16.20
CA HIS A 235 -15.33 -12.23 14.98
C HIS A 235 -14.07 -11.36 15.20
N ILE A 236 -12.95 -11.77 14.56
CA ILE A 236 -11.75 -10.94 14.48
C ILE A 236 -11.81 -10.14 13.17
N SER A 237 -12.07 -8.84 13.28
CA SER A 237 -11.99 -7.91 12.16
C SER A 237 -10.53 -7.56 11.84
N VAL A 238 -10.15 -7.56 10.55
CA VAL A 238 -8.78 -7.28 10.10
C VAL A 238 -8.82 -6.48 8.80
N PHE A 239 -8.12 -5.36 8.71
CA PHE A 239 -8.07 -4.55 7.49
C PHE A 239 -7.31 -5.18 6.31
N SER A 240 -6.62 -6.28 6.51
CA SER A 240 -6.11 -7.10 5.40
C SER A 240 -7.20 -7.96 4.73
N ASN A 241 -8.40 -8.08 5.34
CA ASN A 241 -9.52 -8.84 4.81
C ASN A 241 -10.49 -7.91 4.04
N PRO A 242 -10.72 -8.15 2.73
CA PRO A 242 -11.63 -7.33 1.94
C PRO A 242 -13.07 -7.29 2.45
N ALA A 243 -13.56 -8.39 3.06
CA ALA A 243 -14.92 -8.45 3.59
C ALA A 243 -15.10 -7.54 4.81
N ASP A 244 -14.09 -7.49 5.70
CA ASP A 244 -14.12 -6.61 6.87
C ASP A 244 -14.04 -5.15 6.45
N ASN A 245 -13.20 -4.83 5.44
CA ASN A 245 -13.14 -3.48 4.89
C ASN A 245 -14.48 -3.05 4.26
N GLU A 246 -15.11 -3.92 3.46
CA GLU A 246 -16.42 -3.65 2.88
C GLU A 246 -17.46 -3.37 3.97
N GLN A 247 -17.49 -4.18 5.03
CA GLN A 247 -18.41 -4.01 6.14
C GLN A 247 -18.17 -2.69 6.89
N ARG A 248 -16.92 -2.38 7.24
CA ARG A 248 -16.58 -1.11 7.91
C ARG A 248 -16.94 0.11 7.07
N GLU A 249 -16.81 0.01 5.76
CA GLU A 249 -17.22 1.08 4.84
C GLU A 249 -18.75 1.23 4.78
N LEU A 250 -19.51 0.12 4.74
CA LEU A 250 -20.98 0.12 4.73
C LEU A 250 -21.60 0.76 5.98
N GLU A 251 -20.93 0.68 7.12
CA GLU A 251 -21.37 1.31 8.37
C GLU A 251 -21.30 2.87 8.34
N ARG A 252 -20.72 3.45 7.29
CA ARG A 252 -20.48 4.90 7.14
C ARG A 252 -21.17 5.49 5.92
N THR A 253 -22.26 4.89 5.48
CA THR A 253 -23.01 5.34 4.29
C THR A 253 -23.87 6.55 4.53
N ASP A 254 -24.06 6.97 5.79
CA ASP A 254 -24.90 8.11 6.15
C ASP A 254 -24.26 9.47 5.81
N ILE A 255 -22.94 9.50 5.61
CA ILE A 255 -22.17 10.69 5.24
C ILE A 255 -21.62 10.48 3.83
N PRO A 256 -21.84 11.42 2.89
CA PRO A 256 -21.19 11.34 1.59
C PRO A 256 -19.67 11.35 1.75
N GLY A 257 -19.00 10.30 1.27
CA GLY A 257 -17.55 10.25 1.31
C GLY A 257 -16.89 11.37 0.49
N LEU A 258 -15.62 11.64 0.75
CA LEU A 258 -14.82 12.67 0.07
C LEU A 258 -14.86 12.54 -1.45
N LEU A 259 -14.98 11.31 -1.96
CA LEU A 259 -14.93 10.95 -3.37
C LEU A 259 -16.31 10.66 -3.99
N ALA A 260 -17.41 10.92 -3.28
CA ALA A 260 -18.77 10.56 -3.72
C ALA A 260 -19.21 11.28 -5.02
N HIS A 261 -18.71 12.51 -5.26
CA HIS A 261 -19.09 13.33 -6.41
C HIS A 261 -18.00 13.29 -7.48
N ASP A 262 -18.16 12.41 -8.47
CA ASP A 262 -17.22 12.20 -9.60
C ASP A 262 -15.76 11.96 -9.16
N GLY A 263 -15.58 11.36 -7.98
CA GLY A 263 -14.26 11.05 -7.43
C GLY A 263 -13.72 9.70 -7.91
N ALA A 264 -12.40 9.51 -7.69
CA ALA A 264 -11.69 8.30 -8.00
C ALA A 264 -10.79 7.86 -6.84
N SER A 265 -10.87 6.58 -6.44
CA SER A 265 -10.07 5.96 -5.39
C SER A 265 -9.02 5.01 -5.99
N ARG A 266 -7.75 5.17 -5.62
CA ARG A 266 -6.61 4.47 -6.22
C ARG A 266 -5.65 3.93 -5.15
N GLY A 267 -5.55 2.61 -5.02
CA GLY A 267 -4.63 1.98 -4.08
C GLY A 267 -5.06 2.06 -2.61
N ASN A 268 -6.29 2.41 -2.31
CA ASN A 268 -6.78 2.62 -0.96
C ASN A 268 -7.40 1.36 -0.35
N LEU A 269 -7.60 1.35 0.97
CA LEU A 269 -8.41 0.33 1.64
C LEU A 269 -9.91 0.52 1.31
N PHE A 270 -10.37 1.77 1.12
CA PHE A 270 -11.77 2.14 0.97
C PHE A 270 -12.04 2.98 -0.26
N THR A 271 -13.31 2.98 -0.68
CA THR A 271 -13.73 3.74 -1.87
C THR A 271 -13.86 5.23 -1.63
N GLY A 272 -14.10 5.68 -0.38
CA GLY A 272 -14.45 7.07 -0.08
C GLY A 272 -15.71 7.55 -0.79
N GLY A 273 -16.62 6.62 -1.14
CA GLY A 273 -17.82 6.88 -1.93
C GLY A 273 -17.60 6.91 -3.45
N ALA A 274 -16.37 6.72 -3.95
CA ALA A 274 -16.09 6.71 -5.38
C ALA A 274 -16.73 5.51 -6.09
N HIS A 275 -17.29 5.74 -7.28
CA HIS A 275 -17.73 4.66 -8.17
C HIS A 275 -16.59 4.07 -9.02
N ASP A 276 -15.55 4.86 -9.31
CA ASP A 276 -14.39 4.45 -10.09
C ASP A 276 -13.23 4.08 -9.15
N ASN A 277 -12.95 2.78 -9.03
CA ASN A 277 -12.02 2.21 -8.07
C ASN A 277 -10.96 1.35 -8.77
N VAL A 278 -9.68 1.52 -8.39
CA VAL A 278 -8.57 0.68 -8.85
C VAL A 278 -7.70 0.29 -7.67
N LEU A 279 -7.49 -1.00 -7.46
CA LEU A 279 -6.75 -1.54 -6.31
C LEU A 279 -7.35 -1.09 -4.96
N VAL A 280 -8.67 -1.08 -4.81
CA VAL A 280 -9.35 -0.73 -3.56
C VAL A 280 -9.76 -2.01 -2.84
N VAL A 281 -9.25 -2.21 -1.61
CA VAL A 281 -9.36 -3.48 -0.89
C VAL A 281 -10.81 -3.84 -0.59
N SER A 282 -11.65 -2.90 -0.14
CA SER A 282 -13.08 -3.14 0.14
C SER A 282 -13.88 -3.62 -1.08
N ARG A 283 -13.34 -3.50 -2.29
CA ARG A 283 -13.97 -3.94 -3.56
C ARG A 283 -13.33 -5.20 -4.16
N MET A 284 -12.32 -5.78 -3.50
CA MET A 284 -11.60 -6.97 -3.98
C MET A 284 -12.24 -8.30 -3.57
N ARG A 285 -13.56 -8.36 -3.40
CA ARG A 285 -14.27 -9.56 -2.97
C ARG A 285 -14.74 -10.43 -4.15
N GLY A 286 -14.50 -11.74 -4.06
CA GLY A 286 -14.96 -12.73 -5.06
C GLY A 286 -14.12 -12.73 -6.35
N ALA A 287 -14.72 -13.16 -7.47
CA ALA A 287 -14.06 -13.29 -8.79
C ALA A 287 -13.59 -11.95 -9.40
N ARG A 288 -13.87 -10.81 -8.76
CA ARG A 288 -13.44 -9.48 -9.22
C ARG A 288 -12.08 -9.09 -8.64
N LEU A 289 -11.13 -10.00 -8.65
CA LEU A 289 -9.73 -9.76 -8.26
C LEU A 289 -8.99 -8.77 -9.18
N GLY A 290 -9.60 -8.41 -10.32
CA GLY A 290 -9.08 -7.39 -11.22
C GLY A 290 -9.35 -5.98 -10.67
N GLY A 291 -8.31 -5.17 -10.61
CA GLY A 291 -8.30 -3.82 -10.05
C GLY A 291 -9.13 -2.77 -10.81
N GLY A 292 -10.26 -3.15 -11.45
CA GLY A 292 -11.10 -2.22 -12.21
C GLY A 292 -10.63 -1.94 -13.65
N ALA A 293 -11.32 -1.03 -14.33
CA ALA A 293 -11.03 -0.72 -15.74
C ALA A 293 -9.63 -0.12 -15.93
N GLY A 294 -9.15 0.70 -15.01
CA GLY A 294 -7.82 1.30 -15.08
C GLY A 294 -6.67 0.29 -14.97
N TYR A 295 -6.88 -0.80 -14.23
CA TYR A 295 -5.93 -1.91 -14.14
C TYR A 295 -5.80 -2.65 -15.49
N SER A 296 -6.94 -3.00 -16.12
CA SER A 296 -6.92 -3.64 -17.43
C SER A 296 -6.36 -2.73 -18.52
N ASP A 297 -6.64 -1.42 -18.46
CA ASP A 297 -6.11 -0.45 -19.40
C ASP A 297 -4.58 -0.31 -19.30
N TYR A 298 -4.02 -0.37 -18.08
CA TYR A 298 -2.58 -0.36 -17.89
C TYR A 298 -1.88 -1.57 -18.54
N PHE A 299 -2.42 -2.77 -18.30
CA PHE A 299 -1.86 -4.00 -18.87
C PHE A 299 -2.27 -4.26 -20.34
N ALA A 300 -3.20 -3.47 -20.88
CA ALA A 300 -3.48 -3.49 -22.30
C ALA A 300 -2.31 -2.99 -23.17
N ASP A 301 -1.33 -2.30 -22.59
CA ASP A 301 -0.06 -1.97 -23.24
C ASP A 301 1.01 -3.03 -22.86
N PRO A 302 1.47 -3.87 -23.80
CA PRO A 302 2.46 -4.91 -23.54
C PRO A 302 3.79 -4.37 -23.00
N ALA A 303 4.18 -3.15 -23.44
CA ALA A 303 5.40 -2.53 -22.97
C ALA A 303 5.34 -2.14 -21.49
N SER A 304 4.18 -1.66 -21.03
CA SER A 304 3.93 -1.36 -19.62
C SER A 304 3.96 -2.62 -18.77
N ALA A 305 3.28 -3.69 -19.22
CA ALA A 305 3.25 -4.98 -18.52
C ALA A 305 4.66 -5.57 -18.35
N LEU A 306 5.44 -5.63 -19.43
CA LEU A 306 6.79 -6.20 -19.40
C LEU A 306 7.74 -5.34 -18.57
N ARG A 307 7.64 -4.03 -18.65
CA ARG A 307 8.44 -3.10 -17.84
C ARG A 307 8.19 -3.31 -16.35
N THR A 308 6.93 -3.36 -15.93
CA THR A 308 6.56 -3.64 -14.53
C THR A 308 7.11 -5.01 -14.11
N PHE A 309 7.03 -6.03 -14.96
CA PHE A 309 7.62 -7.34 -14.68
C PHE A 309 9.13 -7.26 -14.43
N ILE A 310 9.88 -6.63 -15.33
CA ILE A 310 11.35 -6.47 -15.18
C ILE A 310 11.67 -5.73 -13.88
N ARG A 311 10.92 -4.67 -13.55
CA ARG A 311 11.10 -3.90 -12.31
C ARG A 311 10.78 -4.74 -11.08
N MET A 312 9.75 -5.59 -11.13
CA MET A 312 9.43 -6.54 -10.05
C MET A 312 10.54 -7.54 -9.84
N VAL A 313 11.08 -8.15 -10.91
CA VAL A 313 12.22 -9.07 -10.81
C VAL A 313 13.45 -8.38 -10.23
N ALA A 314 13.73 -7.15 -10.66
CA ALA A 314 14.82 -6.34 -10.12
C ALA A 314 14.61 -6.01 -8.63
N GLU A 315 13.36 -5.76 -8.20
CA GLU A 315 13.04 -5.49 -6.80
C GLU A 315 13.17 -6.76 -5.95
N LEU A 316 12.72 -7.92 -6.44
CA LEU A 316 12.97 -9.22 -5.79
C LEU A 316 14.46 -9.47 -5.57
N GLN A 317 15.28 -9.25 -6.60
CA GLN A 317 16.75 -9.41 -6.48
C GLN A 317 17.35 -8.40 -5.49
N ARG A 318 16.84 -7.16 -5.49
CA ARG A 318 17.28 -6.12 -4.56
C ARG A 318 16.98 -6.52 -3.13
N GLU A 319 15.76 -6.99 -2.85
CA GLU A 319 15.37 -7.47 -1.53
C GLU A 319 16.25 -8.60 -1.04
N LEU A 320 16.47 -9.61 -1.85
CA LEU A 320 17.34 -10.75 -1.49
C LEU A 320 18.78 -10.29 -1.15
N ARG A 321 19.34 -9.37 -1.95
CA ARG A 321 20.68 -8.81 -1.70
C ARG A 321 20.72 -7.98 -0.41
N GLN A 322 19.71 -7.16 -0.15
CA GLN A 322 19.62 -6.32 1.04
C GLN A 322 19.44 -7.16 2.30
N SER A 323 18.57 -8.16 2.28
CA SER A 323 18.37 -9.11 3.37
C SER A 323 19.67 -9.86 3.71
N LEU A 324 20.36 -10.38 2.70
CA LEU A 324 21.65 -11.04 2.89
C LEU A 324 22.73 -10.09 3.44
N ARG A 325 22.76 -8.84 2.97
CA ARG A 325 23.69 -7.81 3.48
C ARG A 325 23.44 -7.50 4.93
N GLN A 326 22.16 -7.33 5.34
CA GLN A 326 21.83 -7.10 6.75
C GLN A 326 22.26 -8.26 7.65
N LYS A 327 21.99 -9.51 7.20
CA LYS A 327 22.45 -10.72 7.94
C LYS A 327 23.97 -10.79 8.07
N ARG A 328 24.70 -10.57 6.95
CA ARG A 328 26.18 -10.67 6.94
C ARG A 328 26.85 -9.56 7.77
N LYS A 329 26.24 -8.38 7.88
CA LYS A 329 26.78 -7.24 8.62
C LYS A 329 26.22 -7.16 10.05
N ASP A 330 25.40 -8.12 10.45
CA ASP A 330 24.69 -8.16 11.74
C ASP A 330 23.99 -6.83 12.10
N ILE A 331 23.31 -6.25 11.13
CA ILE A 331 22.58 -5.00 11.34
C ILE A 331 21.33 -5.29 12.16
N LEU A 332 21.21 -4.65 13.32
CA LEU A 332 20.11 -4.79 14.26
C LEU A 332 19.39 -3.43 14.46
N PRO A 333 18.09 -3.41 14.86
CA PRO A 333 17.17 -4.56 14.90
C PRO A 333 16.84 -5.06 13.49
N ARG A 334 16.48 -6.32 13.33
CA ARG A 334 16.04 -6.91 12.06
C ARG A 334 14.98 -7.95 12.28
N VAL A 335 14.05 -8.05 11.36
CA VAL A 335 13.00 -9.08 11.32
C VAL A 335 13.23 -10.05 10.15
N PRO A 336 12.59 -11.24 10.16
CA PRO A 336 12.67 -12.17 9.03
C PRO A 336 12.16 -11.55 7.73
N ARG A 337 12.98 -11.59 6.66
CA ARG A 337 12.69 -11.05 5.33
C ARG A 337 12.71 -12.15 4.28
N GLY A 338 12.14 -13.32 4.60
CA GLY A 338 12.09 -14.50 3.74
C GLY A 338 10.67 -14.85 3.29
N GLY A 339 10.53 -16.05 2.72
CA GLY A 339 9.21 -16.56 2.31
C GLY A 339 8.54 -15.70 1.24
N VAL A 340 7.35 -15.23 1.51
CA VAL A 340 6.52 -14.44 0.57
C VAL A 340 6.90 -12.95 0.55
N TYR A 341 7.59 -12.45 1.57
CA TYR A 341 7.89 -11.02 1.72
C TYR A 341 8.55 -10.35 0.49
N PRO A 342 9.56 -10.95 -0.18
CA PRO A 342 10.12 -10.33 -1.38
C PRO A 342 9.09 -10.04 -2.47
N PHE A 343 8.06 -10.89 -2.61
CA PHE A 343 6.96 -10.69 -3.56
C PHE A 343 6.00 -9.59 -3.11
N VAL A 344 5.68 -9.54 -1.81
CA VAL A 344 4.84 -8.48 -1.22
C VAL A 344 5.51 -7.12 -1.42
N ARG A 345 6.81 -7.01 -1.13
CA ARG A 345 7.58 -5.80 -1.37
C ARG A 345 7.59 -5.40 -2.85
N ALA A 346 7.84 -6.34 -3.77
CA ALA A 346 7.83 -6.05 -5.21
C ALA A 346 6.43 -5.63 -5.69
N PHE A 347 5.37 -6.22 -5.13
CA PHE A 347 3.99 -5.81 -5.38
C PHE A 347 3.76 -4.36 -4.93
N ALA A 348 4.03 -4.04 -3.67
CA ALA A 348 3.78 -2.72 -3.09
C ALA A 348 4.59 -1.60 -3.76
N THR A 349 5.91 -1.83 -3.94
CA THR A 349 6.82 -0.79 -4.44
C THR A 349 6.87 -0.65 -5.96
N VAL A 350 6.33 -1.62 -6.71
CA VAL A 350 6.36 -1.60 -8.18
C VAL A 350 4.96 -1.72 -8.76
N LEU A 351 4.29 -2.87 -8.58
CA LEU A 351 3.04 -3.14 -9.27
C LEU A 351 1.93 -2.19 -8.84
N ALA A 352 1.66 -2.11 -7.53
CA ALA A 352 0.61 -1.25 -6.98
C ALA A 352 0.87 0.22 -7.32
N THR A 353 2.11 0.69 -7.13
CA THR A 353 2.52 2.06 -7.45
C THR A 353 2.36 2.37 -8.94
N ASP A 354 2.81 1.49 -9.86
CA ASP A 354 2.71 1.73 -11.30
C ASP A 354 1.27 1.76 -11.78
N VAL A 355 0.43 0.84 -11.30
CA VAL A 355 -0.99 0.75 -11.66
C VAL A 355 -1.78 1.94 -11.12
N ALA A 356 -1.59 2.27 -9.83
CA ALA A 356 -2.26 3.40 -9.20
C ALA A 356 -1.89 4.72 -9.89
N ALA A 357 -0.59 4.97 -10.12
CA ALA A 357 -0.13 6.17 -10.81
C ALA A 357 -0.68 6.27 -12.25
N ALA A 358 -0.72 5.17 -12.99
CA ALA A 358 -1.30 5.15 -14.34
C ALA A 358 -2.81 5.44 -14.33
N ALA A 359 -3.54 4.93 -13.32
CA ALA A 359 -4.96 5.22 -13.16
C ALA A 359 -5.20 6.70 -12.84
N VAL A 360 -4.40 7.30 -11.91
CA VAL A 360 -4.46 8.74 -11.61
C VAL A 360 -4.22 9.58 -12.86
N VAL A 361 -3.23 9.23 -13.68
CA VAL A 361 -3.00 9.91 -14.96
C VAL A 361 -4.26 9.89 -15.84
N GLY A 362 -4.92 8.73 -15.93
CA GLY A 362 -6.19 8.59 -16.65
C GLY A 362 -7.30 9.50 -16.10
N ASP A 363 -7.39 9.62 -14.78
CA ASP A 363 -8.40 10.45 -14.10
C ASP A 363 -8.15 11.94 -14.31
N LEU A 364 -6.90 12.39 -14.21
CA LEU A 364 -6.52 13.78 -14.47
C LEU A 364 -6.83 14.20 -15.92
N ILE A 365 -6.61 13.28 -16.88
CA ILE A 365 -6.94 13.54 -18.29
C ILE A 365 -8.46 13.56 -18.53
N LYS A 366 -9.22 12.73 -17.79
CA LYS A 366 -10.70 12.73 -17.82
C LYS A 366 -11.31 13.97 -17.14
N GLY A 367 -10.52 14.67 -16.32
CA GLY A 367 -10.97 15.85 -15.57
C GLY A 367 -11.82 15.51 -14.34
N ARG A 368 -11.54 14.38 -13.64
CA ARG A 368 -12.22 14.00 -12.39
C ARG A 368 -12.18 15.13 -11.36
N SER A 369 -13.25 15.30 -10.58
CA SER A 369 -13.31 16.37 -9.59
C SER A 369 -12.38 16.16 -8.40
N VAL A 370 -12.30 14.93 -7.88
CA VAL A 370 -11.42 14.55 -6.78
C VAL A 370 -10.75 13.22 -7.07
N VAL A 371 -9.45 13.13 -6.86
CA VAL A 371 -8.69 11.89 -6.99
C VAL A 371 -7.90 11.69 -5.70
N TYR A 372 -8.03 10.52 -5.09
CA TYR A 372 -7.23 10.13 -3.92
C TYR A 372 -6.45 8.86 -4.25
N VAL A 373 -5.14 8.92 -4.08
CA VAL A 373 -4.23 7.81 -4.33
C VAL A 373 -3.36 7.54 -3.11
N ASP A 374 -3.21 6.26 -2.77
CA ASP A 374 -2.29 5.79 -1.75
C ASP A 374 -1.08 5.08 -2.37
N LEU A 375 0.11 5.49 -1.93
CA LEU A 375 1.41 4.97 -2.35
C LEU A 375 2.04 4.17 -1.19
N ILE A 376 1.66 2.90 -1.06
CA ILE A 376 1.94 2.01 0.07
C ILE A 376 3.42 1.56 0.20
N GLY A 377 4.28 1.89 -0.77
CA GLY A 377 5.61 1.29 -0.88
C GLY A 377 6.58 1.65 0.25
N TYR A 378 6.49 2.86 0.83
CA TYR A 378 7.38 3.29 1.92
C TYR A 378 7.02 2.54 3.21
N ASP A 379 5.75 2.48 3.57
CA ASP A 379 5.27 1.79 4.77
C ASP A 379 5.70 0.32 4.78
N GLU A 380 5.39 -0.43 3.72
CA GLU A 380 5.74 -1.85 3.60
C GLU A 380 7.23 -2.12 3.77
N VAL A 381 8.10 -1.26 3.20
CA VAL A 381 9.56 -1.48 3.31
C VAL A 381 10.11 -1.05 4.65
N SER A 382 9.56 0.00 5.26
CA SER A 382 10.02 0.49 6.56
C SER A 382 9.72 -0.48 7.70
N HIS A 383 8.59 -1.21 7.66
CA HIS A 383 8.30 -2.28 8.62
C HIS A 383 9.42 -3.32 8.74
N HIS A 384 10.04 -3.68 7.63
CA HIS A 384 11.07 -4.72 7.59
C HIS A 384 12.50 -4.18 7.62
N SER A 385 12.70 -2.97 7.11
CA SER A 385 14.03 -2.38 6.97
C SER A 385 14.35 -1.32 8.02
N GLY A 386 13.32 -0.66 8.58
CA GLY A 386 13.45 0.50 9.45
C GLY A 386 13.25 1.82 8.69
N ILE A 387 12.73 2.84 9.40
CA ILE A 387 12.14 4.06 8.82
C ILE A 387 13.12 4.97 8.07
N SER A 388 14.39 4.96 8.44
CA SER A 388 15.43 5.85 7.89
C SER A 388 16.62 5.10 7.28
N ARG A 389 16.49 3.79 7.05
CA ARG A 389 17.58 3.02 6.43
C ARG A 389 17.68 3.29 4.93
N PRO A 390 18.88 3.15 4.33
CA PRO A 390 19.10 3.42 2.91
C PRO A 390 18.13 2.66 1.99
N GLU A 391 17.70 1.47 2.40
CA GLU A 391 16.74 0.65 1.66
C GLU A 391 15.37 1.33 1.57
N THR A 392 14.89 1.89 2.66
CA THR A 392 13.60 2.58 2.79
C THR A 392 13.66 3.95 2.13
N LEU A 393 14.76 4.71 2.35
CA LEU A 393 14.95 6.01 1.68
C LEU A 393 15.04 5.88 0.16
N ALA A 394 15.61 4.78 -0.36
CA ALA A 394 15.62 4.53 -1.80
C ALA A 394 14.21 4.26 -2.37
N VAL A 395 13.27 3.74 -1.58
CA VAL A 395 11.85 3.65 -1.97
C VAL A 395 11.22 5.04 -1.95
N LEU A 396 11.48 5.82 -0.91
CA LEU A 396 10.96 7.19 -0.81
C LEU A 396 11.40 8.06 -2.00
N THR A 397 12.66 7.95 -2.45
CA THR A 397 13.11 8.63 -3.69
C THR A 397 12.28 8.23 -4.92
N LYS A 398 11.93 6.94 -5.05
CA LYS A 398 11.09 6.50 -6.17
C LYS A 398 9.65 7.03 -6.07
N LEU A 399 9.11 7.17 -4.86
CA LEU A 399 7.79 7.77 -4.66
C LEU A 399 7.81 9.27 -4.95
N ASP A 400 8.89 9.97 -4.61
CA ASP A 400 9.12 11.36 -4.99
C ASP A 400 9.13 11.54 -6.52
N ASP A 401 9.82 10.64 -7.26
CA ASP A 401 9.78 10.61 -8.74
C ASP A 401 8.33 10.43 -9.28
N VAL A 402 7.50 9.64 -8.59
CA VAL A 402 6.08 9.45 -8.95
C VAL A 402 5.30 10.75 -8.72
N VAL A 403 5.51 11.40 -7.59
CA VAL A 403 4.89 12.71 -7.29
C VAL A 403 5.27 13.74 -8.33
N GLU A 404 6.57 13.90 -8.66
CA GLU A 404 7.03 14.80 -9.72
C GLU A 404 6.35 14.50 -11.06
N MET A 405 6.23 13.24 -11.42
CA MET A 405 5.55 12.83 -12.64
C MET A 405 4.07 13.23 -12.63
N LEU A 406 3.35 13.02 -11.52
CA LEU A 406 1.95 13.40 -11.40
C LEU A 406 1.78 14.92 -11.47
N LEU A 407 2.67 15.70 -10.84
CA LEU A 407 2.69 17.16 -10.95
C LEU A 407 2.87 17.62 -12.40
N ALA A 408 3.78 17.00 -13.16
CA ALA A 408 3.96 17.32 -14.58
C ALA A 408 2.73 16.95 -15.43
N VAL A 409 1.92 15.98 -15.01
CA VAL A 409 0.63 15.63 -15.64
C VAL A 409 -0.42 16.69 -15.31
N VAL A 410 -0.49 17.12 -14.05
CA VAL A 410 -1.40 18.20 -13.59
C VAL A 410 -1.20 19.46 -14.43
N GLU A 411 0.04 19.88 -14.71
CA GLU A 411 0.34 21.02 -15.58
C GLU A 411 -0.21 20.87 -17.01
N GLN A 412 -0.47 19.64 -17.46
CA GLN A 412 -0.96 19.34 -18.80
C GLN A 412 -2.45 18.96 -18.81
N ALA A 413 -3.11 18.83 -17.66
CA ALA A 413 -4.52 18.51 -17.55
C ALA A 413 -5.41 19.66 -18.10
N ASP A 414 -6.56 19.31 -18.66
CA ASP A 414 -7.50 20.33 -19.15
C ASP A 414 -8.27 21.00 -18.00
N ARG A 415 -8.45 20.29 -16.87
CA ARG A 415 -8.94 20.82 -15.59
C ARG A 415 -7.74 21.22 -14.71
N PRO A 416 -7.70 22.40 -14.12
CA PRO A 416 -6.69 22.74 -13.12
C PRO A 416 -6.88 21.88 -11.87
N TYR A 417 -5.78 21.51 -11.18
CA TYR A 417 -5.85 20.72 -9.95
C TYR A 417 -5.06 21.38 -8.83
N ARG A 418 -5.64 21.38 -7.64
CA ARG A 418 -4.95 21.62 -6.38
C ARG A 418 -4.38 20.29 -5.90
N VAL A 419 -3.08 20.26 -5.68
CA VAL A 419 -2.39 19.02 -5.27
C VAL A 419 -2.13 19.07 -3.78
N VAL A 420 -2.56 18.05 -3.07
CA VAL A 420 -2.29 17.84 -1.66
C VAL A 420 -1.48 16.56 -1.52
N VAL A 421 -0.34 16.61 -0.84
CA VAL A 421 0.43 15.43 -0.49
C VAL A 421 0.34 15.24 1.02
N LEU A 422 -0.05 14.06 1.46
CA LEU A 422 -0.25 13.78 2.87
C LEU A 422 0.28 12.39 3.24
N SER A 423 0.37 12.15 4.53
CA SER A 423 0.54 10.82 5.09
C SER A 423 -0.60 10.56 6.08
N ASP A 424 -0.99 9.33 6.21
CA ASP A 424 -2.04 8.86 7.11
C ASP A 424 -1.54 8.68 8.54
N HIS A 425 -0.31 8.24 8.72
CA HIS A 425 0.42 8.13 9.98
C HIS A 425 1.93 8.23 9.73
N GLY A 426 2.71 8.22 10.79
CA GLY A 426 4.15 8.00 10.72
C GLY A 426 4.49 6.60 11.19
N GLN A 427 5.77 6.35 11.41
CA GLN A 427 6.28 5.13 12.03
C GLN A 427 7.31 5.48 13.09
N SER A 428 7.32 4.73 14.20
CA SER A 428 8.42 4.68 15.17
C SER A 428 9.25 3.42 14.92
N GLN A 429 10.53 3.43 15.30
CA GLN A 429 11.38 2.27 15.06
C GLN A 429 11.86 1.66 16.37
N GLY A 430 12.30 0.41 16.34
CA GLY A 430 12.96 -0.25 17.46
C GLY A 430 13.10 -1.76 17.28
N ALA A 431 13.73 -2.39 18.26
CA ALA A 431 13.70 -3.84 18.37
C ALA A 431 12.30 -4.29 18.76
N THR A 432 11.80 -5.39 18.16
CA THR A 432 10.47 -5.92 18.48
C THR A 432 10.39 -6.33 19.96
N PHE A 433 9.19 -6.44 20.50
CA PHE A 433 8.98 -6.86 21.87
C PHE A 433 9.65 -8.22 22.14
N LEU A 434 9.46 -9.17 21.22
CA LEU A 434 10.12 -10.48 21.28
C LEU A 434 11.65 -10.37 21.30
N GLN A 435 12.25 -9.51 20.47
CA GLN A 435 13.71 -9.35 20.42
C GLN A 435 14.26 -8.70 21.69
N ARG A 436 13.50 -7.77 22.27
CA ARG A 436 13.94 -7.00 23.45
C ARG A 436 13.75 -7.75 24.74
N PHE A 437 12.69 -8.56 24.88
CA PHE A 437 12.30 -9.19 26.14
C PHE A 437 12.29 -10.73 26.08
N GLY A 438 12.47 -11.35 24.92
CA GLY A 438 12.55 -12.81 24.77
C GLY A 438 11.21 -13.53 24.78
N GLU A 439 10.09 -12.79 24.89
CA GLU A 439 8.73 -13.33 24.84
C GLU A 439 7.79 -12.39 24.05
N THR A 440 6.72 -12.90 23.46
CA THR A 440 5.68 -12.09 22.82
C THR A 440 4.70 -11.53 23.86
N LEU A 441 3.91 -10.50 23.49
CA LEU A 441 2.84 -10.01 24.37
C LEU A 441 1.85 -11.15 24.72
N GLY A 442 1.52 -12.01 23.77
CA GLY A 442 0.65 -13.16 23.99
C GLY A 442 1.23 -14.12 25.02
N GLN A 443 2.54 -14.45 24.92
CA GLN A 443 3.23 -15.30 25.90
C GLN A 443 3.26 -14.66 27.29
N LEU A 444 3.52 -13.35 27.36
CA LEU A 444 3.49 -12.59 28.61
C LEU A 444 2.10 -12.66 29.28
N VAL A 445 1.03 -12.35 28.53
CA VAL A 445 -0.35 -12.38 29.03
C VAL A 445 -0.72 -13.77 29.55
N VAL A 446 -0.46 -14.83 28.77
CA VAL A 446 -0.78 -16.20 29.19
C VAL A 446 0.00 -16.64 30.40
N ARG A 447 1.30 -16.31 30.47
CA ARG A 447 2.14 -16.61 31.62
C ARG A 447 1.61 -15.94 32.90
N LEU A 448 1.23 -14.68 32.81
CA LEU A 448 0.69 -13.93 33.95
C LEU A 448 -0.72 -14.39 34.32
N ALA A 449 -1.59 -14.67 33.35
CA ALA A 449 -2.97 -15.13 33.60
C ALA A 449 -3.03 -16.53 34.20
N ALA A 450 -2.10 -17.42 33.83
CA ALA A 450 -2.11 -18.81 34.28
C ALA A 450 -1.31 -19.07 35.55
N GLN A 451 -0.52 -18.13 36.04
CA GLN A 451 0.46 -18.29 37.14
C GLN A 451 1.38 -19.53 36.94
N ARG A 452 1.71 -19.86 35.69
CA ARG A 452 2.45 -21.06 35.29
C ARG A 452 3.85 -20.72 34.74
N GLU A 453 4.79 -21.66 34.93
CA GLU A 453 6.15 -21.57 34.40
C GLU A 453 6.24 -21.50 32.86
N PRO A 454 7.23 -20.75 32.28
CA PRO A 454 7.28 -20.42 30.85
C PRO A 454 7.35 -21.61 29.86
N ALA A 455 7.91 -22.75 30.27
CA ALA A 455 8.18 -23.88 29.38
C ALA A 455 6.94 -24.63 28.88
N ALA A 456 5.83 -24.61 29.60
CA ALA A 456 4.57 -25.26 29.23
C ALA A 456 3.73 -24.40 28.27
N VAL A 457 3.95 -23.10 28.28
CA VAL A 457 3.21 -22.11 27.50
C VAL A 457 3.72 -22.06 26.04
N GLN A 458 5.02 -22.32 25.79
CA GLN A 458 5.60 -22.22 24.46
C GLN A 458 4.98 -23.13 23.39
N ARG A 459 4.52 -24.34 23.73
CA ARG A 459 4.00 -25.29 22.75
C ARG A 459 2.60 -24.97 22.24
N HIS A 460 1.71 -24.49 23.11
CA HIS A 460 0.30 -24.24 22.75
C HIS A 460 0.10 -22.99 21.90
N TRP A 461 0.95 -21.97 22.09
CA TRP A 461 0.86 -20.71 21.35
C TRP A 461 1.46 -20.77 19.95
N TYR A 462 2.52 -21.56 19.75
CA TYR A 462 3.09 -21.76 18.42
C TYR A 462 2.12 -22.45 17.45
N GLU A 463 1.23 -23.30 17.96
CA GLU A 463 0.20 -23.95 17.14
C GLU A 463 -0.96 -23.02 16.81
N ARG A 464 -1.36 -22.10 17.71
CA ARG A 464 -2.45 -21.14 17.48
C ARG A 464 -2.06 -19.83 16.83
N GLU A 465 -0.87 -19.33 17.08
CA GLU A 465 -0.32 -18.18 16.37
C GLU A 465 -0.02 -18.52 14.88
N SER A 466 0.02 -19.82 14.50
CA SER A 466 0.03 -20.27 13.11
C SER A 466 -1.35 -20.19 12.45
N ASP A 467 -2.44 -20.19 13.22
CA ASP A 467 -3.81 -20.10 12.72
C ASP A 467 -4.29 -18.62 12.59
N VAL A 468 -3.74 -17.71 13.40
CA VAL A 468 -3.83 -16.26 13.12
C VAL A 468 -2.68 -15.88 12.19
N PRO A 469 -2.93 -15.36 10.99
CA PRO A 469 -1.84 -15.06 10.06
C PRO A 469 -0.78 -14.20 10.73
N ARG A 470 0.43 -14.77 10.99
CA ARG A 470 1.61 -14.04 11.43
C ARG A 470 2.00 -13.05 10.36
N GLN A 471 1.74 -11.76 10.57
CA GLN A 471 1.94 -10.81 9.49
C GLN A 471 2.77 -9.62 9.90
N PRO A 472 4.07 -9.65 9.64
CA PRO A 472 4.81 -8.43 9.37
C PRO A 472 4.33 -7.87 8.02
N GLY A 473 4.03 -6.57 7.94
CA GLY A 473 3.56 -5.94 6.71
C GLY A 473 2.14 -6.38 6.31
N ALA A 474 1.20 -6.38 7.26
CA ALA A 474 -0.15 -6.86 7.05
C ALA A 474 -0.89 -6.08 5.94
N GLU A 475 -0.58 -4.81 5.76
CA GLU A 475 -1.22 -3.93 4.78
C GLU A 475 -0.84 -4.31 3.35
N GLY A 476 0.44 -4.42 3.03
CA GLY A 476 0.89 -4.88 1.71
C GLY A 476 0.46 -6.31 1.40
N ARG A 477 0.36 -7.20 2.41
CA ARG A 477 -0.20 -8.54 2.24
C ARG A 477 -1.70 -8.54 2.00
N GLY A 478 -2.46 -7.61 2.59
CA GLY A 478 -3.88 -7.44 2.32
C GLY A 478 -4.13 -7.27 0.82
N TYR A 479 -3.40 -6.38 0.17
CA TYR A 479 -3.46 -6.20 -1.28
C TYR A 479 -2.99 -7.45 -2.05
N ALA A 480 -1.89 -8.08 -1.67
CA ALA A 480 -1.38 -9.28 -2.33
C ALA A 480 -2.30 -10.50 -2.10
N ALA A 481 -2.79 -10.72 -0.89
CA ALA A 481 -3.69 -11.81 -0.55
C ALA A 481 -5.07 -11.65 -1.22
N ALA A 482 -5.62 -10.44 -1.23
CA ALA A 482 -6.86 -10.14 -1.94
C ALA A 482 -6.75 -10.41 -3.44
N SER A 483 -5.53 -10.33 -4.00
CA SER A 483 -5.27 -10.61 -5.42
C SER A 483 -5.02 -12.09 -5.75
N VAL A 484 -4.76 -12.95 -4.78
CA VAL A 484 -4.36 -14.37 -4.99
C VAL A 484 -5.34 -15.36 -4.36
N HIS A 485 -5.96 -15.01 -3.23
CA HIS A 485 -6.92 -15.89 -2.54
C HIS A 485 -8.16 -15.09 -2.14
N SER A 486 -9.34 -15.60 -2.47
CA SER A 486 -10.55 -15.31 -1.68
C SER A 486 -10.37 -16.07 -0.36
N PRO A 487 -10.28 -15.41 0.80
CA PRO A 487 -10.36 -16.13 2.05
C PRO A 487 -11.72 -16.84 2.08
N THR A 488 -11.72 -18.13 2.32
CA THR A 488 -12.95 -18.83 2.68
C THR A 488 -13.51 -18.15 3.91
N ALA A 489 -14.76 -17.73 3.85
CA ALA A 489 -15.49 -17.16 4.97
C ALA A 489 -15.37 -18.08 6.18
N GLY A 490 -14.96 -17.53 7.34
CA GLY A 490 -15.09 -18.18 8.62
C GLY A 490 -13.84 -18.87 9.17
N GLU A 491 -12.77 -18.12 9.45
CA GLU A 491 -11.95 -18.49 10.62
C GLU A 491 -12.66 -17.93 11.86
N GLU A 492 -13.64 -18.68 12.34
CA GLU A 492 -14.21 -18.48 13.66
C GLU A 492 -13.07 -18.67 14.68
N ALA A 493 -12.81 -17.65 15.48
CA ALA A 493 -11.87 -17.73 16.58
C ALA A 493 -12.45 -18.65 17.66
N HIS A 494 -12.30 -19.97 17.52
CA HIS A 494 -12.60 -20.91 18.60
C HIS A 494 -11.52 -20.78 19.68
N ALA A 495 -11.64 -19.74 20.54
CA ALA A 495 -10.91 -19.71 21.79
C ALA A 495 -11.38 -20.91 22.63
N SER A 496 -10.44 -21.72 23.13
CA SER A 496 -10.80 -22.74 24.14
C SER A 496 -11.42 -22.01 25.34
N ALA A 497 -12.47 -22.59 25.91
CA ALA A 497 -13.17 -21.95 27.01
C ALA A 497 -12.19 -21.48 28.10
N GLY A 498 -12.10 -20.16 28.31
CA GLY A 498 -11.31 -19.56 29.39
C GLY A 498 -9.94 -18.96 28.97
N GLU A 499 -9.50 -19.08 27.72
CA GLU A 499 -8.21 -18.48 27.27
C GLU A 499 -8.39 -17.05 26.76
N PRO A 500 -7.43 -16.12 27.05
CA PRO A 500 -7.47 -14.78 26.51
C PRO A 500 -7.13 -14.76 25.02
N ILE A 501 -7.78 -13.86 24.24
CA ILE A 501 -7.37 -13.52 22.89
C ILE A 501 -6.45 -12.30 22.98
N VAL A 502 -5.24 -12.41 22.44
CA VAL A 502 -4.24 -11.34 22.44
C VAL A 502 -3.89 -10.98 21.00
N LEU A 503 -4.13 -9.73 20.63
CA LEU A 503 -3.87 -9.22 19.29
C LEU A 503 -2.83 -8.11 19.36
N GLY A 504 -1.83 -8.14 18.50
CA GLY A 504 -0.87 -7.06 18.28
C GLY A 504 -1.29 -6.19 17.10
N SER A 505 -1.00 -4.90 17.18
CA SER A 505 -1.23 -3.90 16.14
C SER A 505 -0.12 -2.85 16.25
N GLY A 506 1.08 -3.16 15.72
CA GLY A 506 2.30 -2.41 15.96
C GLY A 506 2.71 -2.46 17.44
N ASN A 507 2.83 -1.29 18.09
CA ASN A 507 3.08 -1.20 19.54
C ASN A 507 1.79 -0.98 20.36
N LEU A 508 0.63 -1.30 19.82
CA LEU A 508 -0.65 -1.39 20.50
C LEU A 508 -1.03 -2.87 20.66
N GLY A 509 -1.33 -3.29 21.88
CA GLY A 509 -1.82 -4.62 22.21
C GLY A 509 -3.28 -4.58 22.65
N LEU A 510 -4.04 -5.61 22.31
CA LEU A 510 -5.44 -5.77 22.69
C LEU A 510 -5.61 -7.14 23.33
N VAL A 511 -6.15 -7.17 24.54
CA VAL A 511 -6.40 -8.41 25.29
C VAL A 511 -7.89 -8.52 25.59
N TYR A 512 -8.48 -9.65 25.20
CA TYR A 512 -9.87 -9.96 25.40
C TYR A 512 -10.03 -11.24 26.20
N PHE A 513 -11.04 -11.26 27.06
CA PHE A 513 -11.47 -12.43 27.81
C PHE A 513 -12.87 -12.84 27.33
N PRO A 514 -13.00 -13.75 26.34
CA PRO A 514 -14.30 -14.12 25.75
C PRO A 514 -15.30 -14.67 26.77
N HIS A 515 -14.81 -15.29 27.84
CA HIS A 515 -15.63 -15.85 28.90
C HIS A 515 -16.21 -14.81 29.89
N LEU A 516 -15.68 -13.58 29.89
CA LEU A 516 -16.21 -12.47 30.68
C LEU A 516 -17.23 -11.67 29.86
N PRO A 517 -18.44 -11.41 30.39
CA PRO A 517 -19.47 -10.71 29.63
C PRO A 517 -19.14 -9.22 29.46
N GLY A 518 -19.41 -8.68 28.27
CA GLY A 518 -19.16 -7.28 27.96
C GLY A 518 -17.67 -6.93 28.02
N ARG A 519 -17.35 -5.66 28.26
CA ARG A 519 -15.99 -5.19 28.52
C ARG A 519 -15.68 -5.40 30.02
N ALA A 520 -14.73 -6.28 30.31
CA ALA A 520 -14.36 -6.61 31.69
C ALA A 520 -13.68 -5.41 32.38
N ASP A 521 -14.04 -5.13 33.60
CA ASP A 521 -13.43 -4.11 34.44
C ASP A 521 -12.23 -4.66 35.26
N VAL A 522 -11.51 -3.76 35.93
CA VAL A 522 -10.34 -4.11 36.77
C VAL A 522 -10.69 -5.19 37.82
N ASN A 523 -11.90 -5.17 38.39
CA ASN A 523 -12.31 -6.12 39.42
C ASN A 523 -12.60 -7.50 38.83
N ALA A 524 -13.28 -7.55 37.68
CA ALA A 524 -13.57 -8.79 37.01
C ALA A 524 -12.27 -9.45 36.47
N ILE A 525 -11.36 -8.66 35.92
CA ILE A 525 -10.07 -9.15 35.44
C ILE A 525 -9.22 -9.68 36.59
N GLU A 526 -9.11 -8.93 37.72
CA GLU A 526 -8.33 -9.32 38.87
C GLU A 526 -8.93 -10.55 39.57
N ALA A 527 -10.25 -10.69 39.58
CA ALA A 527 -10.93 -11.88 40.14
C ALA A 527 -10.69 -13.13 39.27
N ALA A 528 -10.65 -12.98 37.94
CA ALA A 528 -10.42 -14.10 37.01
C ALA A 528 -8.93 -14.45 36.89
N HIS A 529 -8.07 -13.45 36.90
CA HIS A 529 -6.63 -13.56 36.67
C HIS A 529 -5.83 -12.70 37.68
N PRO A 530 -5.71 -13.14 38.95
CA PRO A 530 -5.07 -12.38 40.01
C PRO A 530 -3.63 -12.01 39.65
N GLY A 531 -3.28 -10.73 39.77
CA GLY A 531 -1.93 -10.21 39.49
C GLY A 531 -1.61 -9.96 38.01
N LEU A 532 -2.51 -10.24 37.07
CA LEU A 532 -2.28 -10.00 35.64
C LEU A 532 -2.04 -8.52 35.36
N LEU A 533 -2.90 -7.63 35.83
CA LEU A 533 -2.77 -6.19 35.61
C LEU A 533 -1.48 -5.65 36.24
N THR A 534 -1.12 -6.13 37.41
CA THR A 534 0.14 -5.75 38.07
C THR A 534 1.34 -6.23 37.27
N GLY A 535 1.38 -7.49 36.84
CA GLY A 535 2.48 -8.03 36.07
C GLY A 535 2.64 -7.37 34.68
N LEU A 536 1.54 -6.98 34.05
CA LEU A 536 1.58 -6.26 32.78
C LEU A 536 2.12 -4.83 32.96
N ARG A 537 1.58 -4.05 33.90
CA ARG A 537 1.97 -2.65 34.08
C ARG A 537 3.41 -2.47 34.58
N GLU A 538 3.96 -3.48 35.26
CA GLU A 538 5.35 -3.49 35.75
C GLU A 538 6.35 -4.00 34.70
N HIS A 539 5.86 -4.56 33.58
CA HIS A 539 6.73 -5.05 32.53
C HIS A 539 7.36 -3.87 31.75
N PRO A 540 8.70 -3.81 31.60
CA PRO A 540 9.38 -2.65 31.01
C PRO A 540 9.04 -2.35 29.54
N GLY A 541 8.44 -3.29 28.83
CA GLY A 541 7.94 -3.12 27.46
C GLY A 541 6.49 -2.61 27.37
N VAL A 542 5.82 -2.46 28.52
CA VAL A 542 4.45 -1.94 28.63
C VAL A 542 4.51 -0.54 29.21
N GLY A 543 4.09 0.46 28.45
CA GLY A 543 4.05 1.85 28.89
C GLY A 543 2.84 2.16 29.77
N PHE A 544 1.69 1.66 29.36
CA PHE A 544 0.43 1.83 30.12
C PHE A 544 -0.63 0.81 29.68
N LEU A 545 -1.66 0.66 30.52
CA LEU A 545 -2.87 -0.13 30.25
C LEU A 545 -4.09 0.78 30.34
N LEU A 546 -5.02 0.67 29.40
CA LEU A 546 -6.37 1.23 29.54
C LEU A 546 -7.32 0.11 29.89
N VAL A 547 -8.04 0.23 31.00
CA VAL A 547 -8.97 -0.77 31.50
C VAL A 547 -10.23 -0.09 32.04
N ALA A 548 -11.39 -0.71 31.91
CA ALA A 548 -12.62 -0.25 32.53
C ALA A 548 -12.50 -0.37 34.09
N ALA A 549 -13.09 0.56 34.80
CA ALA A 549 -13.12 0.59 36.25
C ALA A 549 -14.52 1.01 36.77
N PRO A 550 -14.88 0.75 38.02
CA PRO A 550 -16.14 1.24 38.58
C PRO A 550 -16.23 2.77 38.47
N GLY A 551 -17.23 3.23 37.71
CA GLY A 551 -17.46 4.66 37.50
C GLY A 551 -16.77 5.31 36.29
N GLY A 552 -16.04 4.52 35.47
CA GLY A 552 -15.38 5.03 34.24
C GLY A 552 -14.30 4.09 33.73
N SER A 553 -13.19 4.64 33.30
CA SER A 553 -12.01 3.88 32.88
C SER A 553 -10.74 4.48 33.50
N VAL A 554 -9.69 3.69 33.61
CA VAL A 554 -8.43 4.08 34.20
C VAL A 554 -7.26 3.72 33.27
N VAL A 555 -6.29 4.61 33.17
CA VAL A 555 -4.98 4.32 32.58
C VAL A 555 -4.01 3.96 33.71
N LEU A 556 -3.51 2.73 33.69
CA LEU A 556 -2.57 2.21 34.68
C LEU A 556 -1.15 2.23 34.12
N GLY A 557 -0.20 2.77 34.85
CA GLY A 557 1.23 2.72 34.54
C GLY A 557 2.02 2.09 35.67
N PRO A 558 3.34 1.92 35.52
CA PRO A 558 4.18 1.27 36.55
C PRO A 558 4.16 2.02 37.87
N HIS A 559 4.13 3.36 37.90
CA HIS A 559 4.28 4.19 39.07
C HIS A 559 3.11 5.13 39.34
N GLY A 560 2.00 4.97 38.61
CA GLY A 560 0.82 5.81 38.81
C GLY A 560 -0.31 5.48 37.86
N GLN A 561 -1.35 6.28 37.93
CA GLN A 561 -2.56 6.10 37.12
C GLN A 561 -3.24 7.43 36.79
N VAL A 562 -4.06 7.41 35.74
CA VAL A 562 -4.91 8.53 35.34
C VAL A 562 -6.35 8.04 35.27
N ASP A 563 -7.27 8.74 35.95
CA ASP A 563 -8.69 8.58 35.73
C ASP A 563 -9.08 9.20 34.37
N VAL A 564 -9.64 8.39 33.48
CA VAL A 564 -9.93 8.81 32.09
C VAL A 564 -10.99 9.90 32.06
N THR A 565 -11.99 9.83 32.94
CA THR A 565 -13.13 10.78 32.97
C THR A 565 -12.70 12.13 33.53
N SER A 566 -12.13 12.18 34.72
CA SER A 566 -11.72 13.41 35.37
C SER A 566 -10.39 13.96 34.86
N GLY A 567 -9.47 13.09 34.42
CA GLY A 567 -8.07 13.43 34.13
C GLY A 567 -7.19 13.54 35.38
N GLU A 568 -7.70 13.14 36.56
CA GLU A 568 -6.95 13.15 37.79
C GLU A 568 -5.80 12.13 37.77
N VAL A 569 -4.61 12.57 38.13
CA VAL A 569 -3.39 11.77 38.17
C VAL A 569 -3.07 11.39 39.61
N THR A 570 -2.87 10.09 39.85
CA THR A 570 -2.38 9.57 41.10
C THR A 570 -0.99 8.95 40.86
N GLY A 571 0.05 9.44 41.53
CA GLY A 571 1.42 9.04 41.26
C GLY A 571 2.01 9.70 40.01
N GLU A 572 2.81 8.97 39.23
CA GLU A 572 3.39 9.45 37.97
C GLU A 572 2.36 9.31 36.82
N ASN A 573 2.28 10.32 35.96
CA ASN A 573 1.39 10.25 34.81
C ASN A 573 1.93 9.30 33.72
N PRO A 574 1.33 8.13 33.48
CA PRO A 574 1.82 7.17 32.48
C PRO A 574 1.70 7.67 31.03
N LEU A 575 0.91 8.72 30.80
CA LEU A 575 0.74 9.32 29.47
C LEU A 575 1.70 10.49 29.20
N ALA A 576 2.54 10.89 30.17
CA ALA A 576 3.37 12.10 30.07
C ALA A 576 4.30 12.11 28.85
N VAL A 577 4.84 10.95 28.46
CA VAL A 577 5.77 10.82 27.33
C VAL A 577 5.04 10.54 25.99
N MET A 578 3.73 10.35 26.01
CA MET A 578 2.93 9.97 24.83
C MET A 578 2.43 11.18 24.03
N GLY A 579 2.76 12.39 24.47
CA GLY A 579 2.35 13.65 23.85
C GLY A 579 1.25 14.38 24.62
N PRO A 580 1.05 15.67 24.36
CA PRO A 580 0.14 16.53 25.12
C PRO A 580 -1.35 16.17 24.95
N ASP A 581 -1.70 15.52 23.86
CA ASP A 581 -3.06 15.09 23.49
C ASP A 581 -3.37 13.63 23.85
N ALA A 582 -2.46 12.95 24.52
CA ALA A 582 -2.57 11.51 24.81
C ALA A 582 -3.86 11.14 25.56
N LEU A 583 -4.26 11.91 26.59
CA LEU A 583 -5.49 11.66 27.32
C LEU A 583 -6.75 11.87 26.45
N ALA A 584 -6.73 12.82 25.55
CA ALA A 584 -7.85 13.05 24.63
C ALA A 584 -8.01 11.85 23.65
N LYS A 585 -6.90 11.32 23.14
CA LYS A 585 -6.87 10.11 22.29
C LYS A 585 -7.38 8.89 23.05
N VAL A 586 -6.95 8.73 24.31
CA VAL A 586 -7.45 7.64 25.18
C VAL A 586 -8.94 7.77 25.39
N ARG A 587 -9.46 8.95 25.73
CA ARG A 587 -10.90 9.21 25.93
C ARG A 587 -11.70 8.85 24.66
N ARG A 588 -11.22 9.26 23.50
CA ARG A 588 -11.87 8.93 22.24
C ARG A 588 -11.95 7.41 22.05
N THR A 589 -10.83 6.70 22.18
CA THR A 589 -10.79 5.24 22.02
C THR A 589 -11.64 4.53 23.08
N ASP A 590 -11.63 5.01 24.32
CA ASP A 590 -12.42 4.48 25.43
C ASP A 590 -13.95 4.54 25.19
N SER A 591 -14.38 5.49 24.33
CA SER A 591 -15.78 5.64 23.93
C SER A 591 -16.26 4.67 22.86
N PHE A 592 -15.38 3.82 22.30
CA PHE A 592 -15.71 2.86 21.26
C PHE A 592 -16.39 1.62 21.85
N ASP A 593 -17.32 1.02 21.12
CA ASP A 593 -18.00 -0.20 21.51
C ASP A 593 -17.05 -1.42 21.46
N ASN A 594 -16.05 -1.39 20.57
CA ASN A 594 -15.13 -2.50 20.28
C ASN A 594 -13.82 -2.43 21.06
N VAL A 595 -13.76 -1.68 22.16
CA VAL A 595 -12.54 -1.58 22.98
C VAL A 595 -12.26 -2.91 23.67
N ALA A 596 -10.99 -3.32 23.68
CA ALA A 596 -10.56 -4.52 24.39
C ALA A 596 -10.76 -4.41 25.91
N ASP A 597 -10.81 -5.55 26.58
CA ASP A 597 -10.84 -5.59 28.05
C ASP A 597 -9.61 -4.91 28.65
N ILE A 598 -8.44 -5.14 28.01
CA ILE A 598 -7.21 -4.40 28.29
C ILE A 598 -6.63 -3.89 26.97
N MET A 599 -6.48 -2.57 26.82
CA MET A 599 -5.67 -1.97 25.76
C MET A 599 -4.26 -1.75 26.32
N VAL A 600 -3.26 -2.28 25.64
CA VAL A 600 -1.85 -2.23 26.06
C VAL A 600 -1.09 -1.26 25.19
N GLY A 601 -0.73 -0.09 25.74
CA GLY A 601 0.21 0.83 25.09
C GLY A 601 1.65 0.36 25.30
N GLY A 602 2.40 0.11 24.24
CA GLY A 602 3.83 -0.22 24.33
C GLY A 602 4.65 0.96 24.88
N THR A 603 5.77 0.67 25.51
CA THR A 603 6.69 1.70 26.01
C THR A 603 7.27 2.49 24.84
N TYR A 604 7.29 3.81 24.98
CA TYR A 604 8.07 4.71 24.14
C TYR A 604 9.28 5.21 24.94
N TRP A 605 10.47 5.11 24.35
CA TRP A 605 11.73 5.59 24.92
C TRP A 605 12.16 6.90 24.25
N PRO A 606 11.89 8.08 24.87
CA PRO A 606 12.17 9.37 24.24
C PRO A 606 13.67 9.60 23.94
N ASP A 607 14.56 9.07 24.77
CA ASP A 607 16.01 9.26 24.63
C ASP A 607 16.57 8.63 23.35
N THR A 608 15.96 7.55 22.87
CA THR A 608 16.37 6.84 21.64
C THR A 608 15.36 6.97 20.52
N ASP A 609 14.20 7.59 20.78
CA ASP A 609 13.07 7.71 19.86
C ASP A 609 12.59 6.33 19.37
N GLU A 610 12.55 5.34 20.26
CA GLU A 610 12.21 3.95 19.95
C GLU A 610 10.92 3.49 20.63
N VAL A 611 10.29 2.50 20.02
CA VAL A 611 9.22 1.66 20.58
C VAL A 611 9.59 0.19 20.44
N ALA A 612 8.92 -0.70 21.16
CA ALA A 612 8.99 -2.15 20.91
C ALA A 612 7.66 -2.62 20.35
N ALA A 613 7.62 -2.93 19.07
CA ALA A 613 6.42 -3.46 18.45
C ALA A 613 6.06 -4.84 19.01
N PHE A 614 4.78 -5.08 19.28
CA PHE A 614 4.25 -6.41 19.63
C PHE A 614 4.21 -7.35 18.44
N GLU A 615 4.31 -6.81 17.23
CA GLU A 615 4.48 -7.52 15.96
C GLU A 615 5.95 -7.56 15.52
N GLU A 616 6.28 -8.44 14.58
CA GLU A 616 7.62 -8.58 14.01
C GLU A 616 7.92 -7.45 12.99
N GLN A 617 8.00 -6.20 13.47
CA GLN A 617 8.22 -4.99 12.69
C GLN A 617 9.34 -4.14 13.30
N VAL A 618 10.31 -3.70 12.48
CA VAL A 618 11.38 -2.78 12.88
C VAL A 618 10.89 -1.33 12.87
N GLY A 619 10.21 -0.92 11.81
CA GLY A 619 9.39 0.28 11.78
C GLY A 619 7.95 -0.12 12.11
N SER A 620 7.30 0.55 13.03
CA SER A 620 5.95 0.18 13.47
C SER A 620 5.12 1.41 13.79
N HIS A 621 3.81 1.23 13.71
CA HIS A 621 2.80 2.22 14.04
C HIS A 621 1.60 1.53 14.71
N GLY A 622 0.57 2.28 15.09
CA GLY A 622 -0.65 1.75 15.68
C GLY A 622 -0.85 2.12 17.13
N GLY A 623 0.19 2.60 17.80
CA GLY A 623 0.12 3.10 19.16
C GLY A 623 0.36 4.61 19.26
N MET A 624 0.73 5.05 20.45
CA MET A 624 1.14 6.41 20.76
C MET A 624 2.62 6.49 21.07
N GLY A 625 3.14 7.73 21.06
CA GLY A 625 4.53 8.03 21.32
C GLY A 625 5.43 7.96 20.08
N GLY A 626 6.32 8.94 19.96
CA GLY A 626 7.25 9.06 18.84
C GLY A 626 6.62 9.47 17.52
N PRO A 627 7.37 9.32 16.42
CA PRO A 627 6.99 9.81 15.10
C PRO A 627 5.76 9.15 14.48
N GLN A 628 5.33 7.98 14.97
CA GLN A 628 4.18 7.24 14.44
C GLN A 628 2.87 8.04 14.49
N SER A 629 2.73 8.92 15.48
CA SER A 629 1.52 9.72 15.69
C SER A 629 1.55 11.08 15.00
N THR A 630 2.61 11.38 14.24
CA THR A 630 2.81 12.71 13.64
C THR A 630 3.06 12.60 12.13
N PRO A 631 2.01 12.35 11.34
CA PRO A 631 2.04 12.47 9.89
C PRO A 631 2.12 13.93 9.44
N PHE A 632 2.10 14.15 8.11
CA PHE A 632 2.21 15.48 7.52
C PHE A 632 1.09 15.78 6.53
N LEU A 633 0.95 17.07 6.23
CA LEU A 633 0.12 17.61 5.19
C LEU A 633 0.91 18.67 4.40
N ILE A 634 1.07 18.47 3.10
CA ILE A 634 1.61 19.45 2.14
C ILE A 634 0.45 19.94 1.30
N TYR A 635 0.19 21.23 1.31
CA TYR A 635 -0.96 21.84 0.63
C TYR A 635 -0.58 23.17 -0.03
N PRO A 636 -1.26 23.57 -1.13
CA PRO A 636 -1.04 24.85 -1.79
C PRO A 636 -1.14 26.04 -0.82
N ALA A 637 -0.17 26.96 -0.92
CA ALA A 637 -0.06 28.08 0.02
C ALA A 637 -1.21 29.11 -0.07
N ASP A 638 -1.98 29.08 -1.16
CA ASP A 638 -3.17 29.89 -1.42
C ASP A 638 -4.45 29.32 -0.79
N LEU A 639 -4.43 28.05 -0.34
CA LEU A 639 -5.55 27.46 0.38
C LEU A 639 -5.61 27.95 1.84
N PRO A 640 -6.82 28.00 2.44
CA PRO A 640 -6.96 28.29 3.86
C PRO A 640 -6.11 27.34 4.70
N ALA A 641 -5.39 27.87 5.67
CA ALA A 641 -4.58 27.04 6.57
C ALA A 641 -5.47 26.12 7.40
N PRO A 642 -5.09 24.84 7.57
CA PRO A 642 -5.79 23.95 8.48
C PRO A 642 -5.68 24.45 9.93
N PRO A 643 -6.57 24.00 10.83
CA PRO A 643 -6.41 24.24 12.27
C PRO A 643 -5.02 23.85 12.77
N ASN A 644 -4.51 24.57 13.76
CA ASN A 644 -3.22 24.23 14.38
C ASN A 644 -3.36 24.28 15.91
N PRO A 645 -3.27 23.15 16.60
CA PRO A 645 -2.99 21.81 16.08
C PRO A 645 -4.16 21.18 15.30
N LEU A 646 -3.85 20.32 14.31
CA LEU A 646 -4.81 19.50 13.57
C LEU A 646 -4.80 18.08 14.16
N HIS A 647 -5.91 17.65 14.73
CA HIS A 647 -6.03 16.36 15.43
C HIS A 647 -7.11 15.47 14.82
N GLY A 648 -6.73 14.21 14.59
CA GLY A 648 -7.62 13.15 14.12
C GLY A 648 -7.89 13.17 12.62
N ALA A 649 -8.17 11.99 12.10
CA ALA A 649 -8.44 11.78 10.68
C ALA A 649 -9.73 12.47 10.20
N GLU A 650 -10.72 12.59 11.09
CA GLU A 650 -11.99 13.27 10.81
C GLU A 650 -11.78 14.77 10.57
N ALA A 651 -10.88 15.42 11.33
CA ALA A 651 -10.55 16.83 11.09
C ALA A 651 -9.79 17.03 9.77
N VAL A 652 -8.96 16.06 9.36
CA VAL A 652 -8.33 16.07 8.02
C VAL A 652 -9.40 15.97 6.92
N HIS A 653 -10.42 15.13 7.11
CA HIS A 653 -11.57 15.05 6.20
C HIS A 653 -12.25 16.40 6.02
N GLU A 654 -12.58 17.08 7.13
CA GLU A 654 -13.21 18.41 7.09
C GLU A 654 -12.37 19.43 6.32
N VAL A 655 -11.05 19.41 6.51
CA VAL A 655 -10.12 20.27 5.77
C VAL A 655 -10.16 19.98 4.27
N LEU A 656 -10.08 18.69 3.87
CA LEU A 656 -10.09 18.29 2.47
C LEU A 656 -11.44 18.57 1.79
N VAL A 657 -12.55 18.34 2.49
CA VAL A 657 -13.91 18.71 2.03
C VAL A 657 -14.02 20.22 1.84
N GLY A 658 -13.56 21.00 2.83
CA GLY A 658 -13.52 22.46 2.72
C GLY A 658 -12.73 22.93 1.50
N TRP A 659 -11.55 22.34 1.24
CA TRP A 659 -10.75 22.69 0.06
C TRP A 659 -11.37 22.21 -1.26
N ARG A 660 -12.05 21.07 -1.28
CA ARG A 660 -12.82 20.59 -2.44
C ARG A 660 -13.93 21.57 -2.79
N ASP A 661 -14.68 22.01 -1.78
CA ASP A 661 -15.89 22.84 -1.97
C ASP A 661 -15.56 24.29 -2.32
N LEU A 662 -14.38 24.80 -1.95
CA LEU A 662 -13.85 26.10 -2.44
C LEU A 662 -13.68 26.17 -3.96
N SER A 663 -13.71 25.05 -4.67
CA SER A 663 -13.59 25.02 -6.12
C SER A 663 -14.92 25.23 -6.86
N THR A 664 -16.05 25.24 -6.16
CA THR A 664 -17.40 25.37 -6.75
C THR A 664 -17.94 26.79 -6.73
N ASP A 665 -17.29 27.75 -6.04
CA ASP A 665 -17.77 29.11 -5.85
C ASP A 665 -17.17 30.17 -6.80
N TYR A 666 -16.56 29.76 -7.95
CA TYR A 666 -16.07 30.69 -8.97
C TYR A 666 -16.83 30.62 -10.29
#